data_25079ee975fca01b4145a457b0f1e357
#
_entry.id   25079ee975fca01b4145a457b0f1e357
#
_cell.length_a   1.000
_cell.length_b   1.000
_cell.length_c   1.000
_cell.angle_alpha   90.00
_cell.angle_beta   90.00
_cell.angle_gamma   90.00
#
_symmetry.space_group_name_H-M   'P 1'
#
loop_
_entity.id
_entity.type
_entity.pdbx_description
1 polymer ?
#
loop_
_entity_poly.entity_id
_entity_poly.type
_entity_poly.pdbx_seq_one_letter_code
_entity_poly.pdbx_strand_id
1 'polypeptide(L)'
;MRSLAAARFSGCRVAVVDCWQFDFGLRSAIREALAIAARPARGTMRHVLLFILALLPALAAAVELDERTRHLPLGQHMQVFEDPLGEALIDDVASPAFANRFQPHRTAVLNAGYSRSVHWLRVDLHYRPLTAQGARRWLLEVAYPPLDSLQLYLPDDQGGYRLVRDTGDTRPWASREIGQGNYLFEVELPADRVQRVYLRVQSEGSIQVPLSLWSHHAYLEAQPGRLYVLGMIYGVLLAMLVYNLFIYISIRDPSYLYYILYIAAFGLYQVSVNGAGVQFLWPDRPWWTNAATPLLIGAAALFGCLFTRSFLRTAEHSRWIDWLLRLMIGSAVVVIVLSLTVGYGMALRLATALALLFTLVVFAAGILAWLRGMRVARYFIIAWSALLIGGQINSLMVLGYLPNTFLTMYASQLGAALEVVLLSMALADRINTLKDERARILETARAELEQLNRELAESNRLKDEFLSNISHELRTPMMGVMGALELLPASETPEERQQYQRIASGSARDMMRLVNNILVLSEMRAGKLRPHDIAFSLRETGERLQQRFAPRARDKGLGFELEFADNLPDGVFGDGEKLEQSIAHLLDNALKFTARGGVTLRFGGYLVVPRQLMLQVEVIDTGIGFSDADEAFLYHQFRQVDGSMTRRYGGLGIGLAISRGLTEVLGGQLDQQSRPGLGSCFRVSVRLALLDGNGQAPGTASGDRLSGKIA
;
A
#
# COMPACT_ATOMS: atom_id res chain seq x y z
N MET A 1 20.69 36.55 20.27
CA MET A 1 21.32 36.29 21.55
C MET A 1 22.41 35.24 21.35
N ARG A 2 23.50 35.69 21.10
CA ARG A 2 24.90 35.48 21.29
C ARG A 2 25.23 35.08 22.72
N SER A 3 26.25 34.20 22.80
CA SER A 3 27.05 33.77 23.94
C SER A 3 26.61 32.41 24.55
N LEU A 4 27.47 31.45 24.31
CA LEU A 4 28.04 30.44 25.20
C LEU A 4 28.42 29.21 24.39
N ALA A 5 29.64 29.22 23.88
CA ALA A 5 30.31 28.01 23.42
C ALA A 5 31.82 28.22 23.46
N ALA A 6 32.41 28.03 24.62
CA ALA A 6 33.84 27.82 24.79
C ALA A 6 34.03 26.90 25.98
N ALA A 7 34.14 25.61 25.71
CA ALA A 7 34.67 24.63 26.65
C ALA A 7 35.48 23.56 25.86
N ARG A 8 36.76 23.83 25.80
CA ARG A 8 37.92 22.94 25.91
C ARG A 8 37.71 21.48 25.47
N PHE A 9 38.21 21.14 24.27
CA PHE A 9 38.76 19.86 23.94
C PHE A 9 40.30 19.97 23.88
N SER A 10 40.94 19.74 25.02
CA SER A 10 42.37 19.45 25.13
C SER A 10 42.49 18.02 25.61
N GLY A 11 42.82 17.09 24.73
CA GLY A 11 43.05 15.73 25.15
C GLY A 11 43.04 14.67 24.04
N CYS A 12 43.45 14.99 22.82
CA CYS A 12 43.62 13.95 21.79
C CYS A 12 44.64 14.37 20.73
N ARG A 13 45.87 14.64 21.18
CA ARG A 13 47.01 15.04 20.31
C ARG A 13 48.29 14.28 20.60
N VAL A 14 48.24 13.02 21.03
CA VAL A 14 49.48 12.24 21.30
C VAL A 14 49.57 10.95 20.48
N ALA A 15 48.57 10.53 19.75
CA ALA A 15 48.62 9.24 19.03
C ALA A 15 48.92 9.33 17.52
N VAL A 16 49.22 10.47 16.94
CA VAL A 16 49.48 10.62 15.49
C VAL A 16 50.92 10.95 15.13
N VAL A 17 51.78 11.22 16.13
CA VAL A 17 53.17 11.68 15.86
C VAL A 17 54.17 10.53 15.74
N ASP A 18 53.93 9.35 16.31
CA ASP A 18 54.91 8.27 16.31
C ASP A 18 54.95 7.39 15.05
N CYS A 19 53.96 7.48 14.15
CA CYS A 19 54.01 6.75 12.87
C CYS A 19 54.81 7.42 11.76
N TRP A 20 55.27 8.67 11.97
CA TRP A 20 55.98 9.47 10.95
C TRP A 20 57.52 9.48 11.12
N GLN A 21 58.03 9.00 12.22
CA GLN A 21 59.49 9.05 12.46
C GLN A 21 60.29 7.91 11.81
N PHE A 22 59.65 6.79 11.48
CA PHE A 22 60.36 5.66 10.80
C PHE A 22 60.52 5.83 9.28
N ASP A 23 59.69 6.62 8.63
CA ASP A 23 59.75 6.89 7.18
C ASP A 23 60.79 8.00 6.83
N PHE A 24 61.24 8.77 7.80
CA PHE A 24 62.19 9.84 7.60
C PHE A 24 63.65 9.36 7.43
N GLY A 25 64.02 8.27 8.09
CA GLY A 25 65.35 7.71 7.99
C GLY A 25 65.65 7.11 6.61
N LEU A 26 64.66 6.38 6.06
CA LEU A 26 64.82 5.74 4.74
C LEU A 26 64.71 6.76 3.61
N ARG A 27 63.87 7.78 3.74
CA ARG A 27 63.77 8.88 2.78
C ARG A 27 64.97 9.81 2.81
N SER A 28 65.62 10.01 3.95
CA SER A 28 66.84 10.76 4.03
C SER A 28 68.04 9.98 3.41
N ALA A 29 68.14 8.66 3.67
CA ALA A 29 69.14 7.81 3.04
C ALA A 29 68.95 7.68 1.52
N ILE A 30 67.69 7.62 1.04
CA ILE A 30 67.38 7.59 -0.39
C ILE A 30 67.64 8.98 -1.02
N ARG A 31 67.36 10.08 -0.32
CA ARG A 31 67.70 11.43 -0.80
C ARG A 31 69.21 11.69 -0.83
N GLU A 32 69.95 11.22 0.19
CA GLU A 32 71.41 11.30 0.16
C GLU A 32 72.03 10.40 -0.94
N ALA A 33 71.54 9.17 -1.11
CA ALA A 33 71.94 8.31 -2.23
C ALA A 33 71.60 8.92 -3.60
N LEU A 34 70.44 9.54 -3.74
CA LEU A 34 70.05 10.28 -4.95
C LEU A 34 70.85 11.57 -5.16
N ALA A 35 71.23 12.28 -4.10
CA ALA A 35 72.09 13.46 -4.13
C ALA A 35 73.55 13.11 -4.50
N ILE A 36 74.05 11.95 -4.05
CA ILE A 36 75.35 11.41 -4.44
C ILE A 36 75.34 10.94 -5.90
N ALA A 37 74.23 10.34 -6.38
CA ALA A 37 74.05 9.96 -7.78
C ALA A 37 73.88 11.13 -8.76
N ALA A 38 73.56 12.33 -8.27
CA ALA A 38 73.37 13.53 -9.06
C ALA A 38 74.66 14.36 -9.31
N ARG A 39 75.82 13.93 -8.75
CA ARG A 39 77.12 14.57 -9.10
C ARG A 39 77.64 14.04 -10.44
N PRO A 40 78.13 14.90 -11.37
CA PRO A 40 78.61 14.47 -12.70
C PRO A 40 79.91 13.73 -12.57
N ALA A 41 79.85 12.43 -12.36
CA ALA A 41 81.04 11.52 -12.46
C ALA A 41 80.80 10.62 -13.70
N ARG A 42 81.88 10.53 -14.54
CA ARG A 42 82.01 9.83 -15.82
C ARG A 42 81.09 8.57 -15.96
N GLY A 43 80.38 8.46 -17.07
CA GLY A 43 79.24 7.62 -17.37
C GLY A 43 79.23 6.10 -17.02
N THR A 44 80.40 5.50 -16.77
CA THR A 44 80.52 4.08 -16.49
C THR A 44 80.18 3.72 -15.01
N MET A 45 80.48 4.57 -14.04
CA MET A 45 80.20 4.32 -12.64
C MET A 45 78.73 4.48 -12.23
N ARG A 46 78.03 5.32 -12.99
CA ARG A 46 76.58 5.52 -12.82
C ARG A 46 75.75 4.32 -13.28
N HIS A 47 76.17 3.67 -14.35
CA HIS A 47 75.53 2.43 -14.81
C HIS A 47 75.83 1.25 -13.93
N VAL A 48 77.03 1.17 -13.35
CA VAL A 48 77.41 0.13 -12.42
C VAL A 48 76.67 0.30 -11.07
N LEU A 49 76.51 1.54 -10.58
CA LEU A 49 75.76 1.80 -9.36
C LEU A 49 74.21 1.55 -9.53
N LEU A 50 73.69 1.91 -10.69
CA LEU A 50 72.28 1.59 -11.04
C LEU A 50 72.09 0.08 -11.28
N PHE A 51 73.10 -0.63 -11.78
CA PHE A 51 73.10 -2.06 -11.98
C PHE A 51 73.30 -2.81 -10.64
N ILE A 52 74.09 -2.29 -9.71
CA ILE A 52 74.22 -2.80 -8.35
C ILE A 52 72.97 -2.51 -7.53
N LEU A 53 72.32 -1.32 -7.71
CA LEU A 53 71.00 -1.02 -7.08
C LEU A 53 69.87 -1.87 -7.66
N ALA A 54 69.96 -2.26 -8.94
CA ALA A 54 69.00 -3.13 -9.60
C ALA A 54 69.27 -4.62 -9.34
N LEU A 55 70.51 -4.98 -8.94
CA LEU A 55 70.93 -6.31 -8.56
C LEU A 55 70.88 -6.57 -7.02
N LEU A 56 70.54 -5.54 -6.21
CA LEU A 56 70.10 -5.81 -4.85
C LEU A 56 68.75 -6.54 -4.97
N PRO A 57 68.73 -7.91 -4.82
CA PRO A 57 67.47 -8.60 -4.66
C PRO A 57 66.79 -7.89 -3.50
N ALA A 58 65.51 -7.58 -3.59
CA ALA A 58 64.72 -7.26 -2.44
C ALA A 58 64.75 -8.51 -1.52
N LEU A 59 65.83 -8.64 -0.75
CA LEU A 59 65.90 -9.56 0.40
C LEU A 59 64.68 -9.14 1.23
N ALA A 60 63.64 -9.98 1.21
CA ALA A 60 62.53 -9.81 2.12
C ALA A 60 63.17 -9.80 3.52
N ALA A 61 63.33 -8.63 4.10
CA ALA A 61 63.91 -8.48 5.42
C ALA A 61 62.96 -9.21 6.37
N ALA A 62 63.56 -10.08 7.21
CA ALA A 62 62.81 -10.74 8.27
C ALA A 62 62.10 -9.67 9.10
N VAL A 63 60.86 -9.95 9.48
CA VAL A 63 60.04 -9.03 10.29
C VAL A 63 60.66 -8.96 11.69
N GLU A 64 61.17 -7.80 12.06
CA GLU A 64 61.76 -7.58 13.38
C GLU A 64 60.70 -7.35 14.44
N LEU A 65 60.74 -8.05 15.54
CA LEU A 65 59.81 -8.06 16.66
C LEU A 65 60.54 -7.84 17.98
N ASP A 66 59.95 -7.09 18.86
CA ASP A 66 60.42 -6.88 20.23
C ASP A 66 59.24 -6.92 21.22
N GLU A 67 59.48 -6.76 22.52
CA GLU A 67 58.42 -6.73 23.55
C GLU A 67 57.47 -5.57 23.42
N ARG A 68 57.77 -4.52 22.64
CA ARG A 68 56.89 -3.37 22.38
C ARG A 68 55.89 -3.66 21.26
N THR A 69 56.16 -4.69 20.45
CA THR A 69 55.32 -5.11 19.38
C THR A 69 54.04 -5.74 19.95
N ARG A 70 52.93 -5.02 19.86
CA ARG A 70 51.63 -5.47 20.40
C ARG A 70 50.82 -6.25 19.38
N HIS A 71 50.75 -5.72 18.14
CA HIS A 71 50.01 -6.28 17.02
C HIS A 71 50.71 -5.90 15.72
N LEU A 72 50.88 -6.88 14.86
CA LEU A 72 51.55 -6.70 13.58
C LEU A 72 50.81 -7.45 12.47
N PRO A 73 50.15 -6.74 11.51
CA PRO A 73 49.59 -7.34 10.30
C PRO A 73 50.73 -7.86 9.41
N LEU A 74 50.66 -9.15 9.05
CA LEU A 74 51.73 -9.81 8.29
C LEU A 74 51.50 -9.84 6.79
N GLY A 75 50.37 -9.38 6.31
CA GLY A 75 49.98 -9.48 4.90
C GLY A 75 50.99 -8.92 3.91
N GLN A 76 51.64 -7.77 4.22
CA GLN A 76 52.66 -7.15 3.36
C GLN A 76 54.08 -7.71 3.61
N HIS A 77 54.23 -8.51 4.64
CA HIS A 77 55.49 -9.09 5.05
C HIS A 77 55.63 -10.57 4.68
N MET A 78 54.61 -11.15 4.09
CA MET A 78 54.59 -12.55 3.66
C MET A 78 54.90 -12.69 2.18
N GLN A 79 55.35 -13.88 1.83
CA GLN A 79 55.53 -14.30 0.45
C GLN A 79 54.55 -15.45 0.17
N VAL A 80 54.05 -15.50 -1.05
CA VAL A 80 53.00 -16.45 -1.45
C VAL A 80 53.48 -17.27 -2.65
N PHE A 81 53.24 -18.56 -2.60
CA PHE A 81 53.37 -19.48 -3.72
C PHE A 81 52.01 -20.16 -3.97
N GLU A 82 51.50 -20.04 -5.19
CA GLU A 82 50.30 -20.75 -5.63
C GLU A 82 50.70 -22.11 -6.21
N ASP A 83 50.12 -23.18 -5.68
CA ASP A 83 50.28 -24.55 -6.16
C ASP A 83 48.92 -25.00 -6.78
N PRO A 84 48.77 -24.93 -8.12
CA PRO A 84 47.54 -25.27 -8.79
C PRO A 84 47.11 -26.73 -8.69
N LEU A 85 48.07 -27.65 -8.54
CA LEU A 85 47.81 -29.08 -8.44
C LEU A 85 47.67 -29.56 -7.01
N GLY A 86 48.16 -28.77 -6.04
CA GLY A 86 48.16 -29.13 -4.62
C GLY A 86 49.09 -30.29 -4.23
N GLU A 87 50.08 -30.58 -5.08
CA GLU A 87 50.98 -31.74 -4.95
C GLU A 87 52.26 -31.40 -4.16
N ALA A 88 52.57 -30.11 -4.04
CA ALA A 88 53.79 -29.70 -3.33
C ALA A 88 53.69 -30.03 -1.82
N LEU A 89 54.70 -30.76 -1.33
CA LEU A 89 54.88 -31.09 0.08
C LEU A 89 55.76 -30.03 0.77
N ILE A 90 55.76 -30.03 2.08
CA ILE A 90 56.56 -29.06 2.87
C ILE A 90 58.08 -29.15 2.57
N ASP A 91 58.57 -30.36 2.35
CA ASP A 91 59.99 -30.58 2.05
C ASP A 91 60.40 -30.00 0.68
N ASP A 92 59.50 -30.07 -0.30
CA ASP A 92 59.70 -29.43 -1.60
C ASP A 92 59.69 -27.91 -1.47
N VAL A 93 58.63 -27.38 -0.81
CA VAL A 93 58.36 -25.94 -0.63
C VAL A 93 59.46 -25.26 0.20
N ALA A 94 60.00 -25.95 1.18
CA ALA A 94 61.09 -25.46 2.03
C ALA A 94 62.44 -25.53 1.34
N SER A 95 62.61 -26.31 0.26
CA SER A 95 63.84 -26.48 -0.46
C SER A 95 64.36 -25.18 -1.14
N PRO A 96 65.66 -25.01 -1.33
CA PRO A 96 66.22 -23.87 -2.06
C PRO A 96 65.65 -23.72 -3.51
N ALA A 97 65.28 -24.85 -4.14
CA ALA A 97 64.78 -24.89 -5.49
C ALA A 97 63.40 -24.17 -5.62
N PHE A 98 62.60 -24.18 -4.54
CA PHE A 98 61.32 -23.48 -4.51
C PHE A 98 61.42 -22.02 -4.04
N ALA A 99 62.56 -21.58 -3.51
CA ALA A 99 62.72 -20.23 -2.97
C ALA A 99 62.31 -19.12 -3.94
N ASN A 100 62.60 -19.29 -5.23
CA ASN A 100 62.27 -18.31 -6.29
C ASN A 100 60.84 -18.37 -6.80
N ARG A 101 60.04 -19.36 -6.38
CA ARG A 101 58.61 -19.46 -6.74
C ARG A 101 57.73 -18.62 -5.83
N PHE A 102 58.22 -18.24 -4.65
CA PHE A 102 57.51 -17.36 -3.73
C PHE A 102 57.60 -15.91 -4.20
N GLN A 103 56.43 -15.28 -4.32
CA GLN A 103 56.32 -13.89 -4.69
C GLN A 103 55.97 -13.02 -3.47
N PRO A 104 56.64 -11.86 -3.28
CA PRO A 104 56.28 -10.94 -2.21
C PRO A 104 54.85 -10.47 -2.33
N HIS A 105 54.07 -10.57 -1.27
CA HIS A 105 52.70 -10.09 -1.21
C HIS A 105 52.67 -8.59 -0.86
N ARG A 106 51.85 -7.79 -1.55
CA ARG A 106 51.89 -6.32 -1.43
C ARG A 106 50.66 -5.70 -0.76
N THR A 107 49.62 -6.49 -0.54
CA THR A 107 48.39 -6.02 0.11
C THR A 107 48.30 -6.46 1.57
N ALA A 108 47.47 -5.79 2.35
CA ALA A 108 47.33 -6.12 3.78
C ALA A 108 46.68 -7.49 4.01
N VAL A 109 45.93 -8.02 3.05
CA VAL A 109 45.25 -9.32 3.14
C VAL A 109 45.41 -10.06 1.83
N LEU A 110 45.85 -11.33 1.88
CA LEU A 110 45.78 -12.19 0.69
C LEU A 110 44.34 -12.49 0.37
N ASN A 111 43.96 -12.17 -0.87
CA ASN A 111 42.65 -12.50 -1.42
C ASN A 111 42.84 -13.19 -2.78
N ALA A 112 42.78 -14.53 -2.77
CA ALA A 112 42.84 -15.33 -3.99
C ALA A 112 41.46 -15.64 -4.59
N GLY A 113 40.37 -15.09 -4.01
CA GLY A 113 39.03 -15.34 -4.47
C GLY A 113 38.61 -16.80 -4.40
N TYR A 114 37.86 -17.27 -5.39
CA TYR A 114 37.45 -18.67 -5.49
C TYR A 114 38.50 -19.47 -6.30
N SER A 115 39.52 -19.99 -5.63
CA SER A 115 40.56 -20.81 -6.24
C SER A 115 40.51 -22.25 -5.70
N ARG A 116 40.86 -23.22 -6.56
CA ARG A 116 41.11 -24.62 -6.12
C ARG A 116 42.57 -24.89 -5.79
N SER A 117 43.42 -23.91 -6.13
CA SER A 117 44.86 -24.01 -5.85
C SER A 117 45.15 -24.02 -4.36
N VAL A 118 46.17 -24.70 -3.97
CA VAL A 118 46.76 -24.59 -2.64
C VAL A 118 47.63 -23.33 -2.62
N HIS A 119 47.53 -22.56 -1.56
CA HIS A 119 48.34 -21.37 -1.36
C HIS A 119 49.29 -21.60 -0.19
N TRP A 120 50.58 -21.55 -0.49
CA TRP A 120 51.64 -21.60 0.51
C TRP A 120 52.08 -20.19 0.86
N LEU A 121 51.99 -19.86 2.15
CA LEU A 121 52.45 -18.58 2.67
C LEU A 121 53.73 -18.81 3.48
N ARG A 122 54.71 -17.94 3.28
CA ARG A 122 56.00 -17.96 3.97
C ARG A 122 56.21 -16.62 4.65
N VAL A 123 56.53 -16.66 5.95
CA VAL A 123 56.86 -15.47 6.75
C VAL A 123 58.13 -15.73 7.53
N ASP A 124 59.07 -14.79 7.45
CA ASP A 124 60.32 -14.82 8.21
C ASP A 124 60.21 -13.87 9.41
N LEU A 125 60.17 -14.41 10.62
CA LEU A 125 60.02 -13.68 11.89
C LEU A 125 61.34 -13.64 12.63
N HIS A 126 61.76 -12.46 13.07
CA HIS A 126 63.02 -12.26 13.83
C HIS A 126 62.68 -11.56 15.15
N TYR A 127 62.67 -12.35 16.22
CA TYR A 127 62.46 -11.83 17.57
C TYR A 127 63.71 -11.36 18.21
N ARG A 128 63.83 -10.07 18.52
CA ARG A 128 64.91 -9.44 19.23
C ARG A 128 64.46 -9.00 20.62
N PRO A 129 64.73 -9.82 21.67
CA PRO A 129 64.33 -9.48 23.00
C PRO A 129 65.06 -8.24 23.50
N LEU A 130 64.33 -7.30 24.11
CA LEU A 130 64.96 -6.16 24.81
C LEU A 130 65.41 -6.53 26.22
N THR A 131 64.86 -7.61 26.77
CA THR A 131 65.14 -8.09 28.11
C THR A 131 65.47 -9.61 28.10
N ALA A 132 66.31 -10.10 29.01
CA ALA A 132 66.63 -11.54 29.10
C ALA A 132 65.40 -12.42 29.40
N GLN A 133 64.31 -11.83 29.93
CA GLN A 133 63.07 -12.51 30.28
C GLN A 133 61.92 -12.23 29.25
N GLY A 134 62.27 -11.74 28.06
CA GLY A 134 61.29 -11.40 27.03
C GLY A 134 60.33 -12.54 26.68
N ALA A 135 59.13 -12.24 26.42
CA ALA A 135 58.09 -13.22 26.09
C ALA A 135 58.38 -13.90 24.74
N ARG A 136 58.64 -15.19 24.74
CA ARG A 136 58.99 -15.97 23.54
C ARG A 136 57.75 -16.49 22.79
N ARG A 137 56.56 -16.45 23.42
CA ARG A 137 55.32 -16.97 22.87
C ARG A 137 54.51 -15.86 22.27
N TRP A 138 54.05 -16.07 21.04
CA TRP A 138 53.25 -15.15 20.24
C TRP A 138 52.05 -15.87 19.70
N LEU A 139 50.98 -15.13 19.41
CA LEU A 139 49.77 -15.65 18.80
C LEU A 139 49.73 -15.27 17.33
N LEU A 140 49.72 -16.27 16.44
CA LEU A 140 49.54 -16.10 15.03
C LEU A 140 48.02 -16.27 14.72
N GLU A 141 47.35 -15.20 14.29
CA GLU A 141 45.93 -15.19 13.99
C GLU A 141 45.67 -15.20 12.47
N VAL A 142 44.80 -16.11 12.01
CA VAL A 142 44.16 -16.04 10.71
C VAL A 142 42.68 -15.67 10.95
N ALA A 143 42.33 -14.40 10.68
CA ALA A 143 41.04 -13.83 11.05
C ALA A 143 39.99 -14.05 9.97
N TYR A 144 39.85 -15.29 9.45
CA TYR A 144 38.88 -15.69 8.47
C TYR A 144 38.40 -17.13 8.73
N PRO A 145 37.29 -17.33 9.46
CA PRO A 145 36.83 -18.66 9.85
C PRO A 145 36.47 -19.62 8.72
N PRO A 146 35.95 -19.17 7.51
CA PRO A 146 35.52 -20.09 6.43
C PRO A 146 36.67 -20.56 5.55
N LEU A 147 37.75 -21.15 6.16
CA LEU A 147 38.82 -21.81 5.41
C LEU A 147 38.72 -23.33 5.62
N ASP A 148 38.66 -24.11 4.53
CA ASP A 148 38.43 -25.56 4.57
C ASP A 148 39.62 -26.30 5.22
N SER A 149 40.84 -25.94 4.87
CA SER A 149 42.08 -26.56 5.40
C SER A 149 43.15 -25.51 5.62
N LEU A 150 43.72 -25.52 6.80
CA LEU A 150 44.77 -24.63 7.23
C LEU A 150 45.79 -25.44 8.02
N GLN A 151 47.04 -25.54 7.50
CA GLN A 151 48.11 -26.28 8.10
C GLN A 151 49.28 -25.37 8.42
N LEU A 152 49.77 -25.42 9.68
CA LEU A 152 50.90 -24.65 10.16
C LEU A 152 52.12 -25.56 10.27
N TYR A 153 53.23 -25.14 9.65
CA TYR A 153 54.54 -25.81 9.71
C TYR A 153 55.56 -24.88 10.36
N LEU A 154 56.27 -25.42 11.34
CA LEU A 154 57.37 -24.75 12.02
C LEU A 154 58.67 -25.56 11.86
N PRO A 155 59.84 -24.91 11.94
CA PRO A 155 61.12 -25.62 11.92
C PRO A 155 61.22 -26.71 13.01
N ASP A 156 61.85 -27.84 12.69
CA ASP A 156 62.15 -28.87 13.66
C ASP A 156 63.62 -28.81 14.09
N ASP A 157 63.98 -29.59 15.09
CA ASP A 157 65.38 -29.66 15.63
C ASP A 157 66.37 -30.34 14.66
N GLN A 158 65.84 -30.97 13.57
CA GLN A 158 66.68 -31.69 12.59
C GLN A 158 66.92 -30.83 11.32
N GLY A 159 66.45 -29.59 11.27
CA GLY A 159 66.65 -28.67 10.16
C GLY A 159 65.59 -28.80 9.08
N GLY A 160 64.55 -29.59 9.30
CA GLY A 160 63.34 -29.69 8.48
C GLY A 160 62.20 -28.85 9.01
N TYR A 161 60.93 -29.19 8.56
CA TYR A 161 59.72 -28.58 9.03
C TYR A 161 58.73 -29.65 9.48
N ARG A 162 58.12 -29.44 10.64
CA ARG A 162 57.07 -30.32 11.16
C ARG A 162 55.70 -29.66 11.05
N LEU A 163 54.71 -30.47 10.76
CA LEU A 163 53.31 -30.07 10.88
C LEU A 163 52.96 -29.90 12.37
N VAL A 164 52.65 -28.68 12.78
CA VAL A 164 52.31 -28.37 14.18
C VAL A 164 50.80 -28.44 14.37
N ARG A 165 50.06 -27.94 13.40
CA ARG A 165 48.57 -27.94 13.43
C ARG A 165 47.98 -28.19 12.03
N ASP A 166 46.91 -29.01 12.02
CA ASP A 166 46.02 -29.23 10.86
C ASP A 166 44.61 -28.94 11.32
N THR A 167 44.03 -27.85 10.83
CA THR A 167 42.73 -27.36 11.19
C THR A 167 41.98 -26.78 9.96
N GLY A 168 40.75 -26.35 10.13
CA GLY A 168 39.91 -25.82 9.07
C GLY A 168 38.45 -25.98 9.45
N ASP A 169 37.55 -25.48 8.62
CA ASP A 169 36.10 -25.64 8.85
C ASP A 169 35.58 -27.03 8.39
N THR A 170 36.39 -27.77 7.61
CA THR A 170 36.16 -29.19 7.30
C THR A 170 36.61 -30.12 8.42
N ARG A 171 37.23 -29.59 9.47
CA ARG A 171 37.69 -30.34 10.64
C ARG A 171 36.79 -30.08 11.85
N PRO A 172 36.70 -31.03 12.81
CA PRO A 172 35.97 -30.78 14.06
C PRO A 172 36.53 -29.59 14.83
N TRP A 173 35.70 -28.92 15.61
CA TRP A 173 36.11 -27.78 16.45
C TRP A 173 37.31 -28.06 17.33
N ALA A 174 37.41 -29.29 17.84
CA ALA A 174 38.54 -29.75 18.67
C ALA A 174 39.90 -29.72 17.95
N SER A 175 39.95 -29.57 16.60
CA SER A 175 41.20 -29.39 15.86
C SER A 175 41.86 -28.02 16.08
N ARG A 176 41.09 -27.03 16.59
CA ARG A 176 41.60 -25.70 16.89
C ARG A 176 42.41 -25.72 18.17
N GLU A 177 43.60 -25.11 18.14
CA GLU A 177 44.47 -25.03 19.31
C GLU A 177 43.87 -24.16 20.41
N ILE A 178 43.36 -23.01 20.03
CA ILE A 178 42.66 -22.10 20.92
C ILE A 178 41.23 -22.01 20.44
N GLY A 179 40.25 -22.28 21.33
CA GLY A 179 38.84 -22.35 21.05
C GLY A 179 38.22 -20.98 20.76
N GLN A 180 38.59 -20.37 19.65
CA GLN A 180 38.11 -19.08 19.17
C GLN A 180 37.50 -19.19 17.76
N GLY A 181 36.59 -18.26 17.37
CA GLY A 181 36.03 -18.22 16.04
C GLY A 181 37.09 -18.12 14.93
N ASN A 182 38.12 -17.32 15.12
CA ASN A 182 39.28 -17.25 14.23
C ASN A 182 40.28 -18.37 14.54
N TYR A 183 41.17 -18.67 13.58
CA TYR A 183 42.26 -19.62 13.81
C TYR A 183 43.39 -18.92 14.53
N LEU A 184 43.79 -19.44 15.71
CA LEU A 184 44.85 -18.96 16.53
C LEU A 184 45.84 -20.08 16.79
N PHE A 185 47.12 -19.78 16.57
CA PHE A 185 48.23 -20.69 16.79
C PHE A 185 49.23 -20.06 17.76
N GLU A 186 49.64 -20.80 18.75
CA GLU A 186 50.74 -20.38 19.62
C GLU A 186 52.07 -20.70 18.94
N VAL A 187 52.88 -19.67 18.70
CA VAL A 187 54.19 -19.80 18.06
C VAL A 187 55.27 -19.34 19.02
N GLU A 188 56.21 -20.22 19.33
CA GLU A 188 57.35 -19.87 20.14
C GLU A 188 58.47 -19.39 19.22
N LEU A 189 58.95 -18.15 19.43
CA LEU A 189 59.98 -17.52 18.63
C LEU A 189 61.31 -17.52 19.41
N PRO A 190 62.37 -18.18 18.89
CA PRO A 190 63.69 -18.16 19.53
C PRO A 190 64.26 -16.74 19.46
N ALA A 191 65.00 -16.36 20.55
CA ALA A 191 65.67 -15.07 20.61
C ALA A 191 66.82 -14.98 19.58
N ASP A 192 66.94 -13.82 18.93
CA ASP A 192 68.00 -13.46 17.99
C ASP A 192 68.15 -14.42 16.79
N ARG A 193 67.17 -15.20 16.47
CA ARG A 193 67.12 -16.08 15.31
C ARG A 193 65.93 -15.80 14.43
N VAL A 194 66.14 -15.86 13.11
CA VAL A 194 65.04 -15.79 12.14
C VAL A 194 64.37 -17.16 12.13
N GLN A 195 63.10 -17.15 12.44
CA GLN A 195 62.25 -18.33 12.34
C GLN A 195 61.30 -18.16 11.12
N ARG A 196 61.42 -19.12 10.23
CA ARG A 196 60.56 -19.17 9.04
C ARG A 196 59.34 -20.01 9.35
N VAL A 197 58.18 -19.44 9.07
CA VAL A 197 56.86 -20.07 9.27
C VAL A 197 56.22 -20.32 7.92
N TYR A 198 55.69 -21.51 7.70
CA TYR A 198 54.87 -21.83 6.52
C TYR A 198 53.43 -22.10 6.93
N LEU A 199 52.50 -21.55 6.13
CA LEU A 199 51.09 -21.86 6.20
C LEU A 199 50.64 -22.40 4.85
N ARG A 200 50.03 -23.60 4.85
CA ARG A 200 49.34 -24.17 3.68
C ARG A 200 47.85 -23.92 3.82
N VAL A 201 47.27 -23.22 2.86
CA VAL A 201 45.88 -22.84 2.85
C VAL A 201 45.21 -23.41 1.62
N GLN A 202 44.05 -24.05 1.82
CA GLN A 202 43.24 -24.57 0.74
C GLN A 202 41.77 -24.38 1.10
N SER A 203 40.93 -23.91 0.14
CA SER A 203 39.51 -23.83 0.33
C SER A 203 38.76 -23.91 -1.01
N GLU A 204 37.63 -24.60 -1.04
CA GLU A 204 36.69 -24.55 -2.15
C GLU A 204 35.88 -23.22 -2.16
N GLY A 205 35.86 -22.55 -1.00
CA GLY A 205 35.26 -21.23 -0.82
C GLY A 205 36.17 -20.08 -1.25
N SER A 206 35.85 -18.86 -0.81
CA SER A 206 36.75 -17.72 -1.01
C SER A 206 37.97 -17.79 -0.11
N ILE A 207 39.15 -17.69 -0.69
CA ILE A 207 40.41 -17.72 0.04
C ILE A 207 40.80 -16.29 0.41
N GLN A 208 40.65 -15.96 1.70
CA GLN A 208 41.11 -14.72 2.30
C GLN A 208 41.96 -15.06 3.52
N VAL A 209 43.16 -14.48 3.61
CA VAL A 209 44.08 -14.77 4.71
C VAL A 209 44.54 -13.46 5.37
N PRO A 210 43.71 -12.88 6.26
CA PRO A 210 44.14 -11.77 7.11
C PRO A 210 45.04 -12.34 8.21
N LEU A 211 46.33 -12.34 7.94
CA LEU A 211 47.36 -12.90 8.85
C LEU A 211 47.90 -11.81 9.76
N SER A 212 47.91 -12.03 11.07
CA SER A 212 48.40 -11.10 12.07
C SER A 212 49.14 -11.81 13.18
N LEU A 213 50.15 -11.14 13.71
CA LEU A 213 50.88 -11.60 14.89
C LEU A 213 50.54 -10.71 16.09
N TRP A 214 50.22 -11.33 17.21
CA TRP A 214 49.82 -10.66 18.44
C TRP A 214 50.71 -11.05 19.63
N SER A 215 51.01 -10.09 20.51
CA SER A 215 51.41 -10.45 21.86
C SER A 215 50.18 -10.95 22.64
N HIS A 216 50.34 -11.92 23.56
CA HIS A 216 49.23 -12.45 24.36
C HIS A 216 48.43 -11.37 25.06
N HIS A 217 49.11 -10.40 25.65
CA HIS A 217 48.47 -9.29 26.37
C HIS A 217 47.62 -8.42 25.45
N ALA A 218 48.18 -8.03 24.30
CA ALA A 218 47.46 -7.21 23.34
C ALA A 218 46.22 -7.92 22.74
N TYR A 219 46.34 -9.24 22.51
CA TYR A 219 45.21 -10.04 22.06
C TYR A 219 44.07 -10.06 23.07
N LEU A 220 44.41 -10.33 24.36
CA LEU A 220 43.42 -10.33 25.45
C LEU A 220 42.74 -8.97 25.64
N GLU A 221 43.48 -7.88 25.47
CA GLU A 221 42.91 -6.51 25.53
C GLU A 221 42.00 -6.20 24.35
N ALA A 222 42.26 -6.73 23.14
CA ALA A 222 41.46 -6.47 21.95
C ALA A 222 40.17 -7.30 21.87
N GLN A 223 40.16 -8.49 22.50
CA GLN A 223 39.06 -9.46 22.44
C GLN A 223 37.72 -8.90 22.97
N PRO A 224 37.64 -8.23 24.15
CA PRO A 224 36.37 -7.71 24.65
C PRO A 224 35.70 -6.77 23.68
N GLY A 225 36.43 -5.88 23.01
CA GLY A 225 35.89 -4.95 22.02
C GLY A 225 35.22 -5.66 20.84
N ARG A 226 35.87 -6.72 20.33
CA ARG A 226 35.31 -7.54 19.24
C ARG A 226 34.02 -8.25 19.68
N LEU A 227 34.04 -8.86 20.87
CA LEU A 227 32.88 -9.59 21.42
C LEU A 227 31.71 -8.66 21.70
N TYR A 228 31.97 -7.47 22.26
CA TYR A 228 30.89 -6.48 22.52
C TYR A 228 30.20 -6.02 21.23
N VAL A 229 30.98 -5.77 20.18
CA VAL A 229 30.39 -5.33 18.90
C VAL A 229 29.58 -6.43 18.25
N LEU A 230 30.10 -7.65 18.16
CA LEU A 230 29.37 -8.79 17.64
C LEU A 230 28.10 -9.07 18.48
N GLY A 231 28.27 -9.05 19.83
CA GLY A 231 27.14 -9.22 20.75
C GLY A 231 26.07 -8.14 20.59
N MET A 232 26.46 -6.89 20.38
CA MET A 232 25.53 -5.79 20.12
C MET A 232 24.82 -5.97 18.79
N ILE A 233 25.52 -6.35 17.71
CA ILE A 233 24.92 -6.62 16.39
C ILE A 233 23.91 -7.78 16.50
N TYR A 234 24.29 -8.90 17.10
CA TYR A 234 23.38 -10.04 17.28
C TYR A 234 22.22 -9.71 18.20
N GLY A 235 22.45 -8.90 19.24
CA GLY A 235 21.41 -8.40 20.13
C GLY A 235 20.39 -7.55 19.41
N VAL A 236 20.81 -6.65 18.52
CA VAL A 236 19.89 -5.84 17.68
C VAL A 236 19.07 -6.75 16.75
N LEU A 237 19.72 -7.70 16.06
CA LEU A 237 19.02 -8.64 15.17
C LEU A 237 17.96 -9.46 15.93
N LEU A 238 18.33 -9.99 17.10
CA LEU A 238 17.41 -10.76 17.95
C LEU A 238 16.28 -9.90 18.49
N ALA A 239 16.56 -8.70 18.98
CA ALA A 239 15.55 -7.78 19.47
C ALA A 239 14.55 -7.40 18.36
N MET A 240 15.03 -7.13 17.13
CA MET A 240 14.17 -6.82 16.00
C MET A 240 13.36 -8.04 15.54
N LEU A 241 13.92 -9.23 15.60
CA LEU A 241 13.21 -10.48 15.31
C LEU A 241 12.04 -10.66 16.29
N VAL A 242 12.30 -10.54 17.59
CA VAL A 242 11.28 -10.66 18.64
C VAL A 242 10.22 -9.55 18.51
N TYR A 243 10.64 -8.31 18.28
CA TYR A 243 9.74 -7.17 18.06
C TYR A 243 8.79 -7.41 16.89
N ASN A 244 9.31 -7.80 15.73
CA ASN A 244 8.49 -8.08 14.56
C ASN A 244 7.61 -9.33 14.74
N LEU A 245 8.04 -10.32 15.54
CA LEU A 245 7.22 -11.47 15.88
C LEU A 245 5.98 -11.08 16.69
N PHE A 246 6.12 -10.21 17.70
CA PHE A 246 4.99 -9.68 18.44
C PHE A 246 4.02 -8.90 17.55
N ILE A 247 4.54 -8.10 16.64
CA ILE A 247 3.70 -7.39 15.67
C ILE A 247 2.97 -8.38 14.76
N TYR A 248 3.67 -9.40 14.25
CA TYR A 248 3.04 -10.43 13.41
C TYR A 248 1.90 -11.16 14.12
N ILE A 249 2.09 -11.55 15.38
CA ILE A 249 1.04 -12.21 16.19
C ILE A 249 -0.19 -11.31 16.32
N SER A 250 0.02 -10.00 16.45
CA SER A 250 -1.06 -9.01 16.58
C SER A 250 -1.80 -8.72 15.28
N ILE A 251 -1.07 -8.57 14.17
CA ILE A 251 -1.61 -8.07 12.89
C ILE A 251 -1.88 -9.18 11.88
N ARG A 252 -1.09 -10.26 11.93
CA ARG A 252 -1.14 -11.42 11.03
C ARG A 252 -0.94 -11.08 9.53
N ASP A 253 -0.21 -9.98 9.23
CA ASP A 253 0.17 -9.64 7.85
C ASP A 253 1.36 -10.51 7.41
N PRO A 254 1.27 -11.25 6.28
CA PRO A 254 2.34 -12.11 5.77
C PRO A 254 3.68 -11.40 5.55
N SER A 255 3.68 -10.07 5.31
CA SER A 255 4.91 -9.28 5.14
C SER A 255 5.81 -9.39 6.38
N TYR A 256 5.23 -9.37 7.59
CA TYR A 256 5.98 -9.53 8.83
C TYR A 256 6.57 -10.93 8.98
N LEU A 257 5.82 -11.97 8.59
CA LEU A 257 6.32 -13.34 8.64
C LEU A 257 7.55 -13.52 7.72
N TYR A 258 7.45 -13.06 6.48
CA TYR A 258 8.57 -13.13 5.55
C TYR A 258 9.77 -12.33 6.04
N TYR A 259 9.53 -11.18 6.66
CA TYR A 259 10.59 -10.35 7.22
C TYR A 259 11.27 -11.01 8.43
N ILE A 260 10.52 -11.63 9.34
CA ILE A 260 11.07 -12.40 10.47
C ILE A 260 11.96 -13.54 9.97
N LEU A 261 11.50 -14.29 8.97
CA LEU A 261 12.26 -15.39 8.37
C LEU A 261 13.53 -14.89 7.66
N TYR A 262 13.46 -13.71 7.01
CA TYR A 262 14.63 -13.03 6.44
C TYR A 262 15.65 -12.68 7.51
N ILE A 263 15.24 -11.99 8.60
CA ILE A 263 16.14 -11.63 9.72
C ILE A 263 16.76 -12.88 10.35
N ALA A 264 15.97 -13.93 10.57
CA ALA A 264 16.44 -15.17 11.16
C ALA A 264 17.50 -15.87 10.26
N ALA A 265 17.20 -16.00 8.96
CA ALA A 265 18.13 -16.60 8.01
C ALA A 265 19.42 -15.79 7.88
N PHE A 266 19.28 -14.45 7.76
CA PHE A 266 20.43 -13.55 7.66
C PHE A 266 21.25 -13.52 8.95
N GLY A 267 20.61 -13.48 10.13
CA GLY A 267 21.29 -13.52 11.43
C GLY A 267 22.08 -14.83 11.63
N LEU A 268 21.47 -15.97 11.31
CA LEU A 268 22.15 -17.26 11.35
C LEU A 268 23.31 -17.34 10.34
N TYR A 269 23.16 -16.75 9.15
CA TYR A 269 24.27 -16.60 8.20
C TYR A 269 25.45 -15.84 8.82
N GLN A 270 25.19 -14.71 9.48
CA GLN A 270 26.24 -13.93 10.15
C GLN A 270 26.92 -14.73 11.27
N VAL A 271 26.16 -15.48 12.05
CA VAL A 271 26.66 -16.38 13.10
C VAL A 271 27.57 -17.49 12.49
N SER A 272 27.16 -18.03 11.33
CA SER A 272 27.92 -19.06 10.62
C SER A 272 29.27 -18.52 10.11
N VAL A 273 29.27 -17.42 9.37
CA VAL A 273 30.47 -16.83 8.75
C VAL A 273 31.45 -16.29 9.76
N ASN A 274 31.00 -15.77 10.90
CA ASN A 274 31.86 -15.25 11.95
C ASN A 274 32.45 -16.37 12.89
N GLY A 275 32.20 -17.64 12.57
CA GLY A 275 32.74 -18.78 13.32
C GLY A 275 31.95 -19.10 14.60
N ALA A 276 31.01 -18.29 15.04
CA ALA A 276 30.21 -18.56 16.23
C ALA A 276 29.27 -19.78 16.04
N GLY A 277 28.84 -20.04 14.81
CA GLY A 277 28.03 -21.22 14.47
C GLY A 277 28.78 -22.52 14.77
N VAL A 278 30.03 -22.62 14.35
CA VAL A 278 30.89 -23.80 14.63
C VAL A 278 31.19 -23.89 16.11
N GLN A 279 31.42 -22.75 16.77
CA GLN A 279 31.78 -22.73 18.19
C GLN A 279 30.63 -23.20 19.10
N PHE A 280 29.37 -22.77 18.83
CA PHE A 280 28.28 -22.92 19.78
C PHE A 280 27.11 -23.78 19.29
N LEU A 281 26.88 -23.86 17.96
CA LEU A 281 25.67 -24.50 17.43
C LEU A 281 25.91 -25.89 16.85
N TRP A 282 27.06 -26.09 16.14
CA TRP A 282 27.41 -27.36 15.47
C TRP A 282 28.91 -27.73 15.47
N PRO A 283 29.52 -27.80 16.66
CA PRO A 283 30.98 -27.98 16.78
C PRO A 283 31.49 -29.29 16.14
N ASP A 284 30.68 -30.33 16.16
CA ASP A 284 31.08 -31.68 15.70
C ASP A 284 30.43 -32.07 14.34
N ARG A 285 29.98 -31.08 13.56
CA ARG A 285 29.28 -31.28 12.28
C ARG A 285 29.97 -30.50 11.14
N PRO A 286 31.17 -30.83 10.71
CA PRO A 286 31.91 -30.08 9.68
C PRO A 286 31.15 -29.96 8.36
N TRP A 287 30.45 -31.03 7.92
CA TRP A 287 29.63 -31.00 6.72
C TRP A 287 28.55 -29.90 6.79
N TRP A 288 27.88 -29.78 7.95
CA TRP A 288 26.85 -28.76 8.16
C TRP A 288 27.44 -27.34 8.21
N THR A 289 28.64 -27.17 8.73
CA THR A 289 29.35 -25.88 8.73
C THR A 289 29.46 -25.31 7.33
N ASN A 290 29.82 -26.14 6.35
CA ASN A 290 29.96 -25.75 4.96
C ASN A 290 28.60 -25.58 4.25
N ALA A 291 27.67 -26.49 4.48
CA ALA A 291 26.37 -26.46 3.87
C ALA A 291 25.49 -25.28 4.38
N ALA A 292 25.64 -24.91 5.66
CA ALA A 292 24.81 -23.88 6.29
C ALA A 292 24.97 -22.50 5.65
N THR A 293 26.19 -22.10 5.28
CA THR A 293 26.46 -20.77 4.72
C THR A 293 25.69 -20.50 3.42
N PRO A 294 25.85 -21.31 2.33
CA PRO A 294 25.08 -21.09 1.10
C PRO A 294 23.58 -21.32 1.28
N LEU A 295 23.18 -22.26 2.15
CA LEU A 295 21.76 -22.50 2.48
C LEU A 295 21.14 -21.25 3.10
N LEU A 296 21.79 -20.63 4.09
CA LEU A 296 21.27 -19.46 4.79
C LEU A 296 21.27 -18.21 3.90
N ILE A 297 22.22 -18.06 2.99
CA ILE A 297 22.20 -17.02 1.95
C ILE A 297 20.98 -17.23 1.03
N GLY A 298 20.76 -18.46 0.57
CA GLY A 298 19.59 -18.81 -0.25
C GLY A 298 18.27 -18.55 0.48
N ALA A 299 18.18 -18.93 1.76
CA ALA A 299 17.00 -18.68 2.59
C ALA A 299 16.75 -17.19 2.81
N ALA A 300 17.79 -16.40 3.07
CA ALA A 300 17.68 -14.95 3.19
C ALA A 300 17.20 -14.30 1.87
N ALA A 301 17.74 -14.72 0.73
CA ALA A 301 17.28 -14.25 -0.58
C ALA A 301 15.83 -14.65 -0.86
N LEU A 302 15.43 -15.88 -0.54
CA LEU A 302 14.06 -16.37 -0.69
C LEU A 302 13.06 -15.50 0.10
N PHE A 303 13.29 -15.39 1.40
CA PHE A 303 12.39 -14.66 2.29
C PHE A 303 12.46 -13.15 2.07
N GLY A 304 13.61 -12.60 1.69
CA GLY A 304 13.77 -11.21 1.30
C GLY A 304 13.01 -10.86 0.01
N CYS A 305 12.98 -11.74 -1.00
CA CYS A 305 12.16 -11.58 -2.20
C CYS A 305 10.66 -11.67 -1.88
N LEU A 306 10.25 -12.64 -1.06
CA LEU A 306 8.85 -12.76 -0.61
C LEU A 306 8.40 -11.53 0.18
N PHE A 307 9.25 -11.03 1.08
CA PHE A 307 9.03 -9.80 1.81
C PHE A 307 8.87 -8.60 0.86
N THR A 308 9.81 -8.41 -0.06
CA THR A 308 9.80 -7.30 -1.02
C THR A 308 8.52 -7.31 -1.87
N ARG A 309 8.09 -8.48 -2.36
CA ARG A 309 6.84 -8.64 -3.11
C ARG A 309 5.62 -8.25 -2.29
N SER A 310 5.57 -8.71 -1.04
CA SER A 310 4.44 -8.45 -0.14
C SER A 310 4.43 -7.00 0.35
N PHE A 311 5.59 -6.47 0.73
CA PHE A 311 5.72 -5.12 1.26
C PHE A 311 5.45 -4.04 0.19
N LEU A 312 6.07 -4.15 -0.99
CA LEU A 312 5.93 -3.19 -2.09
C LEU A 312 4.73 -3.49 -3.00
N ARG A 313 3.95 -4.56 -2.74
CA ARG A 313 2.83 -5.00 -3.58
C ARG A 313 3.19 -4.99 -5.07
N THR A 314 4.34 -5.61 -5.41
CA THR A 314 4.92 -5.52 -6.75
C THR A 314 4.00 -6.03 -7.85
N ALA A 315 3.15 -7.01 -7.56
CA ALA A 315 2.16 -7.54 -8.48
C ALA A 315 1.16 -6.47 -8.98
N GLU A 316 0.80 -5.50 -8.12
CA GLU A 316 -0.11 -4.41 -8.45
C GLU A 316 0.62 -3.26 -9.18
N HIS A 317 1.87 -3.00 -8.81
CA HIS A 317 2.62 -1.85 -9.29
C HIS A 317 3.50 -2.16 -10.50
N SER A 318 4.08 -3.38 -10.65
CA SER A 318 5.03 -3.71 -11.73
C SER A 318 5.12 -5.20 -12.01
N ARG A 319 4.42 -5.66 -13.05
CA ARG A 319 4.45 -7.07 -13.50
C ARG A 319 5.87 -7.57 -13.84
N TRP A 320 6.71 -6.69 -14.38
CA TRP A 320 8.09 -6.98 -14.75
C TRP A 320 8.96 -7.28 -13.53
N ILE A 321 8.92 -6.40 -12.50
CA ILE A 321 9.65 -6.64 -11.25
C ILE A 321 9.09 -7.84 -10.49
N ASP A 322 7.78 -8.01 -10.46
CA ASP A 322 7.18 -9.17 -9.82
C ASP A 322 7.62 -10.48 -10.47
N TRP A 323 7.70 -10.52 -11.80
CA TRP A 323 8.24 -11.66 -12.52
C TRP A 323 9.71 -11.93 -12.17
N LEU A 324 10.53 -10.87 -12.14
CA LEU A 324 11.95 -10.98 -11.80
C LEU A 324 12.15 -11.49 -10.35
N LEU A 325 11.36 -10.99 -9.40
CA LEU A 325 11.40 -11.48 -8.02
C LEU A 325 10.95 -12.96 -7.91
N ARG A 326 9.97 -13.39 -8.70
CA ARG A 326 9.57 -14.82 -8.78
C ARG A 326 10.70 -15.69 -9.32
N LEU A 327 11.40 -15.22 -10.36
CA LEU A 327 12.56 -15.92 -10.89
C LEU A 327 13.65 -16.05 -9.81
N MET A 328 13.89 -14.99 -9.06
CA MET A 328 14.85 -15.02 -7.96
C MET A 328 14.44 -15.95 -6.81
N ILE A 329 13.14 -16.03 -6.49
CA ILE A 329 12.59 -17.01 -5.54
C ILE A 329 12.91 -18.42 -6.00
N GLY A 330 12.66 -18.72 -7.29
CA GLY A 330 13.01 -20.02 -7.89
C GLY A 330 14.50 -20.31 -7.82
N SER A 331 15.36 -19.34 -8.14
CA SER A 331 16.81 -19.45 -8.04
C SER A 331 17.29 -19.67 -6.60
N ALA A 332 16.66 -19.01 -5.63
CA ALA A 332 16.98 -19.19 -4.21
C ALA A 332 16.62 -20.61 -3.73
N VAL A 333 15.50 -21.15 -4.14
CA VAL A 333 15.13 -22.55 -3.84
C VAL A 333 16.16 -23.52 -4.45
N VAL A 334 16.59 -23.28 -5.69
CA VAL A 334 17.64 -24.09 -6.33
C VAL A 334 18.94 -24.03 -5.53
N VAL A 335 19.38 -22.84 -5.10
CA VAL A 335 20.59 -22.70 -4.27
C VAL A 335 20.46 -23.47 -2.95
N ILE A 336 19.31 -23.38 -2.27
CA ILE A 336 19.04 -24.14 -1.03
C ILE A 336 19.17 -25.65 -1.27
N VAL A 337 18.57 -26.15 -2.35
CA VAL A 337 18.68 -27.60 -2.68
C VAL A 337 20.11 -27.99 -3.03
N LEU A 338 20.79 -27.17 -3.83
CA LEU A 338 22.20 -27.45 -4.21
C LEU A 338 23.14 -27.40 -3.00
N SER A 339 22.90 -26.56 -2.01
CA SER A 339 23.71 -26.51 -0.79
C SER A 339 23.66 -27.79 0.05
N LEU A 340 22.62 -28.61 -0.13
CA LEU A 340 22.42 -29.91 0.55
C LEU A 340 22.86 -31.11 -0.29
N THR A 341 22.99 -30.97 -1.61
CA THR A 341 23.17 -32.10 -2.54
C THR A 341 24.47 -32.07 -3.34
N VAL A 342 25.07 -30.88 -3.51
CA VAL A 342 26.27 -30.67 -4.34
C VAL A 342 27.42 -30.18 -3.48
N GLY A 343 28.66 -30.27 -3.97
CA GLY A 343 29.84 -29.78 -3.28
C GLY A 343 29.73 -28.29 -2.91
N TYR A 344 30.27 -27.97 -1.73
CA TYR A 344 30.22 -26.65 -1.08
C TYR A 344 30.64 -25.48 -1.99
N GLY A 345 31.73 -25.62 -2.72
CA GLY A 345 32.31 -24.52 -3.52
C GLY A 345 31.39 -24.07 -4.65
N MET A 346 30.63 -24.99 -5.30
CA MET A 346 29.68 -24.61 -6.34
C MET A 346 28.45 -23.93 -5.72
N ALA A 347 27.92 -24.50 -4.65
CA ALA A 347 26.77 -23.93 -3.95
C ALA A 347 27.04 -22.52 -3.44
N LEU A 348 28.22 -22.28 -2.88
CA LEU A 348 28.64 -20.97 -2.35
C LEU A 348 28.81 -19.92 -3.45
N ARG A 349 29.39 -20.29 -4.62
CA ARG A 349 29.51 -19.36 -5.77
C ARG A 349 28.16 -18.92 -6.28
N LEU A 350 27.22 -19.87 -6.44
CA LEU A 350 25.85 -19.57 -6.85
C LEU A 350 25.11 -18.74 -5.81
N ALA A 351 25.28 -19.05 -4.52
CA ALA A 351 24.68 -18.28 -3.43
C ALA A 351 25.21 -16.84 -3.40
N THR A 352 26.50 -16.63 -3.62
CA THR A 352 27.12 -15.30 -3.65
C THR A 352 26.64 -14.48 -4.85
N ALA A 353 26.55 -15.11 -6.04
CA ALA A 353 25.99 -14.47 -7.23
C ALA A 353 24.50 -14.10 -7.03
N LEU A 354 23.74 -15.01 -6.43
CA LEU A 354 22.34 -14.77 -6.07
C LEU A 354 22.20 -13.60 -5.09
N ALA A 355 23.05 -13.55 -4.04
CA ALA A 355 23.01 -12.49 -3.04
C ALA A 355 23.29 -11.10 -3.66
N LEU A 356 24.27 -11.02 -4.56
CA LEU A 356 24.57 -9.78 -5.28
C LEU A 356 23.39 -9.33 -6.14
N LEU A 357 22.85 -10.25 -6.95
CA LEU A 357 21.72 -9.96 -7.82
C LEU A 357 20.45 -9.61 -7.01
N PHE A 358 20.21 -10.34 -5.93
CA PHE A 358 19.11 -10.08 -4.98
C PHE A 358 19.15 -8.65 -4.46
N THR A 359 20.30 -8.21 -3.99
CA THR A 359 20.45 -6.87 -3.41
C THR A 359 20.16 -5.78 -4.44
N LEU A 360 20.66 -5.93 -5.68
CA LEU A 360 20.42 -4.99 -6.77
C LEU A 360 18.94 -4.96 -7.20
N VAL A 361 18.31 -6.13 -7.34
CA VAL A 361 16.91 -6.24 -7.77
C VAL A 361 15.96 -5.66 -6.72
N VAL A 362 16.20 -5.95 -5.45
CA VAL A 362 15.38 -5.44 -4.36
C VAL A 362 15.51 -3.92 -4.23
N PHE A 363 16.73 -3.38 -4.38
CA PHE A 363 16.96 -1.94 -4.39
C PHE A 363 16.25 -1.26 -5.56
N ALA A 364 16.38 -1.83 -6.78
CA ALA A 364 15.67 -1.33 -7.97
C ALA A 364 14.14 -1.39 -7.80
N ALA A 365 13.63 -2.45 -7.18
CA ALA A 365 12.21 -2.58 -6.85
C ALA A 365 11.72 -1.45 -5.93
N GLY A 366 12.53 -1.10 -4.92
CA GLY A 366 12.25 0.03 -4.03
C GLY A 366 12.17 1.36 -4.77
N ILE A 367 13.17 1.66 -5.60
CA ILE A 367 13.21 2.88 -6.41
C ILE A 367 11.98 2.98 -7.33
N LEU A 368 11.66 1.89 -8.05
CA LEU A 368 10.52 1.91 -8.97
C LEU A 368 9.19 2.06 -8.24
N ALA A 369 9.02 1.45 -7.07
CA ALA A 369 7.84 1.63 -6.23
C ALA A 369 7.70 3.09 -5.76
N TRP A 370 8.81 3.73 -5.39
CA TRP A 370 8.83 5.15 -5.02
C TRP A 370 8.46 6.06 -6.20
N LEU A 371 9.05 5.84 -7.38
CA LEU A 371 8.74 6.60 -8.60
C LEU A 371 7.27 6.47 -9.02
N ARG A 372 6.61 5.38 -8.63
CA ARG A 372 5.17 5.16 -8.85
C ARG A 372 4.27 5.70 -7.73
N GLY A 373 4.81 6.51 -6.83
CA GLY A 373 4.07 7.25 -5.81
C GLY A 373 3.90 6.53 -4.48
N MET A 374 4.51 5.37 -4.25
CA MET A 374 4.45 4.69 -2.96
C MET A 374 5.34 5.39 -1.93
N ARG A 375 4.77 6.21 -1.07
CA ARG A 375 5.52 7.00 -0.07
C ARG A 375 6.34 6.15 0.89
N VAL A 376 5.83 4.98 1.28
CA VAL A 376 6.51 4.06 2.21
C VAL A 376 7.79 3.47 1.62
N ALA A 377 7.91 3.38 0.28
CA ALA A 377 9.11 2.86 -0.39
C ALA A 377 10.37 3.69 -0.11
N ARG A 378 10.28 4.97 0.31
CA ARG A 378 11.43 5.80 0.69
C ARG A 378 12.22 5.20 1.86
N TYR A 379 11.53 4.71 2.89
CA TYR A 379 12.18 4.08 4.04
C TYR A 379 12.83 2.75 3.66
N PHE A 380 12.19 2.02 2.77
CA PHE A 380 12.74 0.79 2.19
C PHE A 380 14.05 1.07 1.45
N ILE A 381 14.11 2.10 0.60
CA ILE A 381 15.32 2.49 -0.12
C ILE A 381 16.43 2.90 0.85
N ILE A 382 16.12 3.70 1.87
CA ILE A 382 17.10 4.15 2.86
C ILE A 382 17.70 2.95 3.61
N ALA A 383 16.86 2.00 4.01
CA ALA A 383 17.31 0.79 4.70
C ALA A 383 18.26 -0.06 3.82
N TRP A 384 17.84 -0.35 2.60
CA TRP A 384 18.70 -1.10 1.65
C TRP A 384 19.96 -0.34 1.25
N SER A 385 19.94 1.00 1.22
CA SER A 385 21.14 1.80 1.02
C SER A 385 22.15 1.60 2.14
N ALA A 386 21.71 1.47 3.39
CA ALA A 386 22.60 1.22 4.51
C ALA A 386 23.36 -0.12 4.37
N LEU A 387 22.63 -1.19 3.97
CA LEU A 387 23.24 -2.49 3.69
C LEU A 387 24.23 -2.42 2.52
N LEU A 388 23.86 -1.76 1.41
CA LEU A 388 24.71 -1.61 0.22
C LEU A 388 25.99 -0.84 0.54
N ILE A 389 25.90 0.27 1.26
CA ILE A 389 27.03 1.09 1.65
C ILE A 389 27.98 0.28 2.57
N GLY A 390 27.41 -0.42 3.56
CA GLY A 390 28.21 -1.28 4.45
C GLY A 390 28.93 -2.39 3.71
N GLY A 391 28.22 -3.05 2.78
CA GLY A 391 28.81 -4.08 1.91
C GLY A 391 29.91 -3.54 0.99
N GLN A 392 29.73 -2.35 0.43
CA GLN A 392 30.71 -1.69 -0.43
C GLN A 392 31.98 -1.31 0.35
N ILE A 393 31.83 -0.74 1.54
CA ILE A 393 32.96 -0.39 2.41
C ILE A 393 33.77 -1.66 2.75
N ASN A 394 33.09 -2.74 3.13
CA ASN A 394 33.73 -4.01 3.42
C ASN A 394 34.43 -4.59 2.18
N SER A 395 33.80 -4.56 1.01
CA SER A 395 34.41 -5.03 -0.24
C SER A 395 35.67 -4.24 -0.62
N LEU A 396 35.66 -2.91 -0.47
CA LEU A 396 36.82 -2.06 -0.74
C LEU A 396 37.96 -2.31 0.25
N MET A 397 37.64 -2.61 1.51
CA MET A 397 38.62 -3.01 2.51
C MET A 397 39.27 -4.35 2.14
N VAL A 398 38.49 -5.36 1.74
CA VAL A 398 38.97 -6.67 1.32
C VAL A 398 39.88 -6.57 0.08
N LEU A 399 39.52 -5.68 -0.88
CA LEU A 399 40.34 -5.41 -2.08
C LEU A 399 41.62 -4.60 -1.78
N GLY A 400 41.78 -4.10 -0.55
CA GLY A 400 42.97 -3.35 -0.14
C GLY A 400 42.92 -1.85 -0.44
N TYR A 401 41.78 -1.31 -0.95
CA TYR A 401 41.62 0.12 -1.19
C TYR A 401 41.35 0.92 0.08
N LEU A 402 40.78 0.28 1.12
CA LEU A 402 40.55 0.89 2.42
C LEU A 402 41.36 0.19 3.50
N PRO A 403 41.81 0.90 4.53
CA PRO A 403 42.56 0.31 5.63
C PRO A 403 41.69 -0.67 6.42
N ASN A 404 42.27 -1.74 6.93
CA ASN A 404 41.61 -2.70 7.82
C ASN A 404 41.46 -2.06 9.20
N THR A 405 40.40 -1.31 9.41
CA THR A 405 40.03 -0.71 10.68
C THR A 405 38.81 -1.43 11.25
N PHE A 406 38.53 -1.18 12.52
CA PHE A 406 37.35 -1.68 13.17
C PHE A 406 36.03 -1.36 12.38
N LEU A 407 35.87 -0.11 11.92
CA LEU A 407 34.67 0.31 11.16
C LEU A 407 34.59 -0.39 9.80
N THR A 408 35.69 -0.51 9.06
CA THR A 408 35.67 -1.14 7.73
C THR A 408 35.45 -2.64 7.81
N MET A 409 35.98 -3.29 8.85
CA MET A 409 35.80 -4.72 9.08
C MET A 409 34.36 -5.11 9.39
N TYR A 410 33.68 -4.32 10.22
CA TYR A 410 32.29 -4.57 10.61
C TYR A 410 31.26 -3.76 9.82
N ALA A 411 31.67 -3.02 8.78
CA ALA A 411 30.78 -2.14 8.01
C ALA A 411 29.56 -2.86 7.44
N SER A 412 29.73 -4.07 6.91
CA SER A 412 28.66 -4.89 6.37
C SER A 412 27.64 -5.31 7.44
N GLN A 413 28.13 -5.72 8.61
CA GLN A 413 27.29 -6.12 9.74
C GLN A 413 26.54 -4.94 10.35
N LEU A 414 27.21 -3.78 10.48
CA LEU A 414 26.59 -2.54 10.95
C LEU A 414 25.54 -2.03 9.97
N GLY A 415 25.82 -2.10 8.66
CA GLY A 415 24.87 -1.77 7.60
C GLY A 415 23.63 -2.63 7.66
N ALA A 416 23.80 -3.93 7.88
CA ALA A 416 22.69 -4.87 8.02
C ALA A 416 21.88 -4.65 9.31
N ALA A 417 22.51 -4.39 10.44
CA ALA A 417 21.80 -4.06 11.67
C ALA A 417 20.96 -2.78 11.52
N LEU A 418 21.53 -1.76 10.85
CA LEU A 418 20.80 -0.51 10.55
C LEU A 418 19.68 -0.75 9.56
N GLU A 419 19.87 -1.55 8.52
CA GLU A 419 18.83 -1.97 7.57
C GLU A 419 17.65 -2.59 8.30
N VAL A 420 17.91 -3.55 9.19
CA VAL A 420 16.85 -4.25 9.93
C VAL A 420 16.06 -3.30 10.83
N VAL A 421 16.70 -2.36 11.50
CA VAL A 421 16.02 -1.33 12.32
C VAL A 421 15.15 -0.44 11.43
N LEU A 422 15.71 0.08 10.34
CA LEU A 422 15.00 0.99 9.43
C LEU A 422 13.81 0.32 8.74
N LEU A 423 13.95 -0.95 8.32
CA LEU A 423 12.83 -1.71 7.75
C LEU A 423 11.73 -1.99 8.78
N SER A 424 12.09 -2.27 10.03
CA SER A 424 11.11 -2.44 11.10
C SER A 424 10.32 -1.14 11.35
N MET A 425 11.00 0.03 11.27
CA MET A 425 10.33 1.34 11.32
C MET A 425 9.43 1.57 10.10
N ALA A 426 9.89 1.20 8.91
CA ALA A 426 9.08 1.27 7.69
C ALA A 426 7.80 0.43 7.75
N LEU A 427 7.90 -0.76 8.32
CA LEU A 427 6.75 -1.63 8.56
C LEU A 427 5.78 -1.02 9.59
N ALA A 428 6.30 -0.39 10.65
CA ALA A 428 5.47 0.32 11.65
C ALA A 428 4.74 1.52 11.04
N ASP A 429 5.41 2.32 10.21
CA ASP A 429 4.79 3.46 9.48
C ASP A 429 3.68 2.98 8.53
N ARG A 430 3.87 1.86 7.87
CA ARG A 430 2.84 1.24 7.03
C ARG A 430 1.58 0.88 7.81
N ILE A 431 1.71 0.41 9.06
CA ILE A 431 0.56 0.12 9.92
C ILE A 431 -0.23 1.38 10.21
N ASN A 432 0.45 2.48 10.54
CA ASN A 432 -0.19 3.75 10.83
C ASN A 432 -0.94 4.27 9.59
N THR A 433 -0.31 4.20 8.42
CA THR A 433 -0.96 4.57 7.15
C THR A 433 -2.22 3.75 6.87
N LEU A 434 -2.19 2.42 7.09
CA LEU A 434 -3.35 1.54 6.94
C LEU A 434 -4.45 1.81 7.97
N LYS A 435 -4.09 2.17 9.20
CA LYS A 435 -5.05 2.58 10.24
C LYS A 435 -5.75 3.87 9.87
N ASP A 436 -5.00 4.87 9.40
CA ASP A 436 -5.56 6.16 8.97
C ASP A 436 -6.48 6.01 7.76
N GLU A 437 -6.13 5.15 6.81
CA GLU A 437 -6.97 4.85 5.65
C GLU A 437 -8.27 4.16 6.07
N ARG A 438 -8.20 3.17 6.97
CA ARG A 438 -9.39 2.52 7.53
C ARG A 438 -10.26 3.50 8.33
N ALA A 439 -9.67 4.37 9.12
CA ALA A 439 -10.40 5.39 9.88
C ALA A 439 -11.19 6.32 8.94
N ARG A 440 -10.57 6.79 7.86
CA ARG A 440 -11.24 7.63 6.84
C ARG A 440 -12.39 6.89 6.14
N ILE A 441 -12.20 5.62 5.77
CA ILE A 441 -13.25 4.81 5.14
C ILE A 441 -14.43 4.64 6.10
N LEU A 442 -14.17 4.40 7.39
CA LEU A 442 -15.20 4.26 8.41
C LEU A 442 -15.96 5.58 8.65
N GLU A 443 -15.26 6.72 8.66
CA GLU A 443 -15.89 8.05 8.80
C GLU A 443 -16.80 8.36 7.61
N THR A 444 -16.34 8.10 6.37
CA THR A 444 -17.18 8.31 5.18
C THR A 444 -18.41 7.41 5.17
N ALA A 445 -18.24 6.12 5.47
CA ALA A 445 -19.36 5.17 5.55
C ALA A 445 -20.36 5.53 6.66
N ARG A 446 -19.88 6.04 7.80
CA ARG A 446 -20.73 6.52 8.89
C ARG A 446 -21.52 7.76 8.49
N ALA A 447 -20.89 8.73 7.83
CA ALA A 447 -21.57 9.94 7.35
C ALA A 447 -22.67 9.60 6.33
N GLU A 448 -22.40 8.67 5.42
CA GLU A 448 -23.38 8.19 4.43
C GLU A 448 -24.56 7.47 5.10
N LEU A 449 -24.28 6.62 6.09
CA LEU A 449 -25.33 5.93 6.86
C LEU A 449 -26.20 6.92 7.66
N GLU A 450 -25.61 7.95 8.25
CA GLU A 450 -26.33 9.00 8.97
C GLU A 450 -27.22 9.82 8.03
N GLN A 451 -26.77 10.07 6.79
CA GLN A 451 -27.59 10.75 5.78
C GLN A 451 -28.78 9.88 5.37
N LEU A 452 -28.57 8.62 5.03
CA LEU A 452 -29.64 7.67 4.68
C LEU A 452 -30.66 7.52 5.80
N ASN A 453 -30.22 7.47 7.05
CA ASN A 453 -31.12 7.40 8.20
C ASN A 453 -31.99 8.65 8.34
N ARG A 454 -31.44 9.86 8.06
CA ARG A 454 -32.24 11.10 8.04
C ARG A 454 -33.29 11.08 6.94
N GLU A 455 -32.91 10.70 5.72
CA GLU A 455 -33.85 10.59 4.58
C GLU A 455 -34.94 9.56 4.87
N LEU A 456 -34.62 8.43 5.45
CA LEU A 456 -35.58 7.40 5.85
C LEU A 456 -36.54 7.91 6.95
N ALA A 457 -36.02 8.61 7.95
CA ALA A 457 -36.81 9.18 9.03
C ALA A 457 -37.81 10.24 8.50
N GLU A 458 -37.34 11.09 7.56
CA GLU A 458 -38.21 12.08 6.91
C GLU A 458 -39.29 11.41 6.06
N SER A 459 -38.94 10.41 5.27
CA SER A 459 -39.88 9.61 4.48
C SER A 459 -40.95 8.94 5.35
N ASN A 460 -40.53 8.35 6.47
CA ASN A 460 -41.46 7.73 7.41
C ASN A 460 -42.38 8.77 8.07
N ARG A 461 -41.88 9.94 8.47
CA ARG A 461 -42.68 11.01 9.02
C ARG A 461 -43.75 11.47 8.05
N LEU A 462 -43.39 11.68 6.78
CA LEU A 462 -44.36 12.07 5.72
C LEU A 462 -45.44 10.99 5.50
N LYS A 463 -45.03 9.71 5.58
CA LYS A 463 -45.97 8.58 5.50
C LYS A 463 -46.97 8.56 6.69
N ASP A 464 -46.47 8.79 7.90
CA ASP A 464 -47.32 8.80 9.10
C ASP A 464 -48.28 9.99 9.12
N GLU A 465 -47.84 11.18 8.69
CA GLU A 465 -48.66 12.36 8.53
C GLU A 465 -49.78 12.12 7.47
N PHE A 466 -49.43 11.45 6.38
CA PHE A 466 -50.39 11.02 5.35
C PHE A 466 -51.48 10.11 5.92
N LEU A 467 -51.11 9.05 6.62
CA LEU A 467 -52.04 8.10 7.22
C LEU A 467 -52.96 8.77 8.25
N SER A 468 -52.40 9.68 9.05
CA SER A 468 -53.16 10.47 10.02
C SER A 468 -54.22 11.35 9.35
N ASN A 469 -53.84 12.07 8.30
CA ASN A 469 -54.74 12.95 7.56
C ASN A 469 -55.89 12.17 6.88
N ILE A 470 -55.57 11.03 6.24
CA ILE A 470 -56.61 10.14 5.67
C ILE A 470 -57.59 9.68 6.76
N SER A 471 -57.08 9.24 7.89
CA SER A 471 -57.90 8.72 8.99
C SER A 471 -58.88 9.80 9.50
N HIS A 472 -58.42 11.05 9.59
CA HIS A 472 -59.26 12.17 10.01
C HIS A 472 -60.36 12.50 8.99
N GLU A 473 -60.01 12.58 7.70
CA GLU A 473 -60.93 12.90 6.63
C GLU A 473 -61.93 11.76 6.33
N LEU A 474 -61.61 10.51 6.61
CA LEU A 474 -62.56 9.39 6.54
C LEU A 474 -63.53 9.37 7.74
N ARG A 475 -63.06 9.77 8.94
CA ARG A 475 -63.89 9.76 10.16
C ARG A 475 -65.06 10.72 10.06
N THR A 476 -64.84 11.91 9.48
CA THR A 476 -65.89 12.94 9.41
C THR A 476 -67.13 12.48 8.63
N PRO A 477 -67.04 12.01 7.36
CA PRO A 477 -68.23 11.53 6.64
C PRO A 477 -68.81 10.25 7.28
N MET A 478 -67.99 9.39 7.87
CA MET A 478 -68.45 8.20 8.57
C MET A 478 -69.31 8.58 9.77
N MET A 479 -68.93 9.58 10.56
CA MET A 479 -69.73 10.12 11.64
C MET A 479 -71.04 10.77 11.13
N GLY A 480 -70.99 11.40 9.97
CA GLY A 480 -72.19 11.91 9.31
C GLY A 480 -73.18 10.82 8.89
N VAL A 481 -72.68 9.70 8.37
CA VAL A 481 -73.53 8.52 8.06
C VAL A 481 -74.10 7.92 9.36
N MET A 482 -73.28 7.67 10.36
CA MET A 482 -73.70 7.06 11.61
C MET A 482 -74.69 7.94 12.36
N GLY A 483 -74.44 9.25 12.49
CA GLY A 483 -75.33 10.16 13.19
C GLY A 483 -76.70 10.31 12.48
N ALA A 484 -76.66 10.34 11.14
CA ALA A 484 -77.91 10.38 10.37
C ALA A 484 -78.75 9.06 10.52
N LEU A 485 -78.04 7.90 10.55
CA LEU A 485 -78.69 6.60 10.78
C LEU A 485 -79.22 6.42 12.20
N GLU A 486 -78.55 6.96 13.19
CA GLU A 486 -79.02 6.97 14.60
C GLU A 486 -80.26 7.85 14.81
N LEU A 487 -80.33 8.97 14.11
CA LEU A 487 -81.50 9.89 14.19
C LEU A 487 -82.67 9.46 13.33
N LEU A 488 -82.47 8.64 12.31
CA LEU A 488 -83.48 8.18 11.38
C LEU A 488 -84.64 7.47 12.05
N PRO A 489 -84.51 6.59 13.04
CA PRO A 489 -85.59 5.94 13.75
C PRO A 489 -86.34 6.86 14.67
N ALA A 490 -85.74 7.94 15.16
CA ALA A 490 -86.33 8.94 16.06
C ALA A 490 -87.07 10.09 15.30
N SER A 491 -87.11 10.07 13.95
CA SER A 491 -87.74 11.09 13.15
C SER A 491 -89.26 11.01 13.25
N GLU A 492 -89.87 12.07 13.67
CA GLU A 492 -91.34 12.17 13.82
C GLU A 492 -92.07 12.62 12.53
N THR A 493 -91.33 13.33 11.64
CA THR A 493 -91.91 13.84 10.40
C THR A 493 -91.29 13.19 9.14
N PRO A 494 -92.07 13.06 8.02
CA PRO A 494 -91.53 12.57 6.77
C PRO A 494 -90.42 13.46 6.21
N GLU A 495 -90.42 14.76 6.47
CA GLU A 495 -89.41 15.74 6.08
C GLU A 495 -88.08 15.48 6.81
N GLU A 496 -88.11 15.24 8.11
CA GLU A 496 -86.91 14.89 8.93
C GLU A 496 -86.29 13.58 8.44
N ARG A 497 -87.10 12.54 8.19
CA ARG A 497 -86.67 11.26 7.66
C ARG A 497 -85.95 11.41 6.31
N GLN A 498 -86.55 12.23 5.42
CA GLN A 498 -85.96 12.51 4.13
C GLN A 498 -84.62 13.32 4.26
N GLN A 499 -84.58 14.22 5.27
CA GLN A 499 -83.38 15.00 5.54
C GLN A 499 -82.21 14.07 6.07
N TYR A 500 -82.48 13.18 7.01
CA TYR A 500 -81.44 12.24 7.51
C TYR A 500 -80.99 11.25 6.45
N GLN A 501 -81.90 10.76 5.57
CA GLN A 501 -81.58 9.96 4.41
C GLN A 501 -80.65 10.70 3.43
N ARG A 502 -80.95 11.99 3.16
CA ARG A 502 -80.10 12.84 2.30
C ARG A 502 -78.72 13.05 2.92
N ILE A 503 -78.61 13.28 4.24
CA ILE A 503 -77.34 13.45 4.94
C ILE A 503 -76.57 12.15 4.87
N ALA A 504 -77.14 11.01 5.21
CA ALA A 504 -76.45 9.70 5.17
C ALA A 504 -75.94 9.37 3.76
N SER A 505 -76.86 9.54 2.73
CA SER A 505 -76.47 9.28 1.33
C SER A 505 -75.41 10.26 0.79
N GLY A 506 -75.42 11.51 1.25
CA GLY A 506 -74.42 12.52 0.93
C GLY A 506 -73.07 12.17 1.50
N SER A 507 -73.05 11.89 2.80
CA SER A 507 -71.82 11.51 3.51
C SER A 507 -71.19 10.19 2.99
N ALA A 508 -72.02 9.20 2.63
CA ALA A 508 -71.60 7.98 1.99
C ALA A 508 -70.93 8.20 0.63
N ARG A 509 -71.53 9.08 -0.19
CA ARG A 509 -70.96 9.47 -1.50
C ARG A 509 -69.65 10.23 -1.35
N ASP A 510 -69.54 11.11 -0.38
CA ASP A 510 -68.28 11.83 -0.09
C ASP A 510 -67.22 10.90 0.33
N MET A 511 -67.50 9.89 1.20
CA MET A 511 -66.57 8.85 1.60
C MET A 511 -66.10 8.01 0.41
N MET A 512 -66.99 7.56 -0.48
CA MET A 512 -66.63 6.81 -1.69
C MET A 512 -65.73 7.62 -2.63
N ARG A 513 -66.04 8.91 -2.79
CA ARG A 513 -65.19 9.83 -3.58
C ARG A 513 -63.79 9.93 -3.01
N LEU A 514 -63.66 9.98 -1.69
CA LEU A 514 -62.42 10.07 -0.98
C LEU A 514 -61.59 8.79 -1.14
N VAL A 515 -62.20 7.61 -0.98
CA VAL A 515 -61.57 6.29 -1.21
C VAL A 515 -61.08 6.18 -2.67
N ASN A 516 -61.90 6.55 -3.65
CA ASN A 516 -61.51 6.50 -5.07
C ASN A 516 -60.34 7.44 -5.37
N ASN A 517 -60.31 8.62 -4.76
CA ASN A 517 -59.20 9.56 -4.90
C ASN A 517 -57.88 8.99 -4.33
N ILE A 518 -57.94 8.29 -3.19
CA ILE A 518 -56.79 7.62 -2.59
C ILE A 518 -56.31 6.48 -3.50
N LEU A 519 -57.21 5.67 -4.08
CA LEU A 519 -56.88 4.60 -4.99
C LEU A 519 -56.18 5.13 -6.24
N VAL A 520 -56.73 6.16 -6.88
CA VAL A 520 -56.11 6.81 -8.05
C VAL A 520 -54.73 7.33 -7.72
N LEU A 521 -54.53 7.98 -6.56
CA LEU A 521 -53.26 8.47 -6.12
C LEU A 521 -52.24 7.34 -5.87
N SER A 522 -52.70 6.22 -5.29
CA SER A 522 -51.87 5.03 -5.06
C SER A 522 -51.43 4.39 -6.37
N GLU A 523 -52.33 4.25 -7.34
CA GLU A 523 -52.03 3.71 -8.67
C GLU A 523 -51.08 4.61 -9.47
N MET A 524 -51.23 5.93 -9.35
CA MET A 524 -50.31 6.92 -9.95
C MET A 524 -48.92 6.77 -9.39
N ARG A 525 -48.75 6.70 -8.04
CA ARG A 525 -47.44 6.50 -7.38
C ARG A 525 -46.79 5.17 -7.77
N ALA A 526 -47.61 4.13 -7.94
CA ALA A 526 -47.11 2.81 -8.36
C ALA A 526 -46.80 2.72 -9.87
N GLY A 527 -47.08 3.79 -10.66
CA GLY A 527 -46.93 3.80 -12.11
C GLY A 527 -47.86 2.79 -12.83
N LYS A 528 -48.95 2.38 -12.17
CA LYS A 528 -49.90 1.39 -12.68
C LYS A 528 -51.05 2.00 -13.48
N LEU A 529 -51.30 3.30 -13.31
CA LEU A 529 -52.38 3.98 -14.02
C LEU A 529 -52.06 4.07 -15.51
N ARG A 530 -52.95 3.50 -16.34
CA ARG A 530 -52.80 3.49 -17.81
C ARG A 530 -54.03 4.16 -18.42
N PRO A 531 -53.88 4.89 -19.54
CA PRO A 531 -55.06 5.38 -20.28
C PRO A 531 -55.82 4.22 -20.91
N HIS A 532 -57.15 4.36 -20.94
CA HIS A 532 -58.09 3.45 -21.62
C HIS A 532 -58.73 4.22 -22.77
N ASP A 533 -58.08 4.16 -23.93
CA ASP A 533 -58.47 4.95 -25.09
C ASP A 533 -59.68 4.32 -25.79
N ILE A 534 -60.76 5.09 -25.84
CA ILE A 534 -62.02 4.78 -26.53
C ILE A 534 -62.51 5.99 -27.36
N ALA A 535 -63.45 5.76 -28.31
CA ALA A 535 -64.09 6.82 -29.03
C ALA A 535 -65.13 7.54 -28.11
N PHE A 536 -65.06 8.86 -28.01
CA PHE A 536 -66.03 9.66 -27.24
C PHE A 536 -66.26 11.03 -27.85
N SER A 537 -67.37 11.65 -27.44
CA SER A 537 -67.80 13.01 -27.88
C SER A 537 -67.33 14.03 -26.83
N LEU A 538 -66.68 15.10 -27.27
CA LEU A 538 -66.31 16.23 -26.43
C LEU A 538 -67.51 17.02 -25.97
N ARG A 539 -68.55 17.14 -26.86
CA ARG A 539 -69.75 17.82 -26.55
C ARG A 539 -70.56 17.10 -25.48
N GLU A 540 -70.75 15.78 -25.61
CA GLU A 540 -71.37 14.96 -24.58
C GLU A 540 -70.69 15.04 -23.25
N THR A 541 -69.30 15.03 -23.26
CA THR A 541 -68.50 15.16 -22.03
C THR A 541 -68.74 16.52 -21.37
N GLY A 542 -68.75 17.61 -22.13
CA GLY A 542 -69.04 18.93 -21.60
C GLY A 542 -70.50 19.06 -21.06
N GLU A 543 -71.48 18.49 -21.77
CA GLU A 543 -72.88 18.47 -21.34
C GLU A 543 -73.05 17.62 -20.05
N ARG A 544 -72.44 16.48 -19.91
CA ARG A 544 -72.44 15.69 -18.64
C ARG A 544 -71.81 16.47 -17.46
N LEU A 545 -70.72 17.20 -17.71
CA LEU A 545 -70.15 18.07 -16.72
C LEU A 545 -71.06 19.22 -16.36
N GLN A 546 -71.69 19.85 -17.34
CA GLN A 546 -72.72 20.92 -17.11
C GLN A 546 -73.87 20.39 -16.29
N GLN A 547 -74.47 19.26 -16.67
CA GLN A 547 -75.61 18.64 -15.93
C GLN A 547 -75.24 18.34 -14.48
N ARG A 548 -73.99 17.97 -14.21
CA ARG A 548 -73.52 17.65 -12.87
C ARG A 548 -73.18 18.89 -12.04
N PHE A 549 -72.63 19.94 -12.62
CA PHE A 549 -72.07 21.08 -11.88
C PHE A 549 -72.95 22.33 -11.94
N ALA A 550 -73.77 22.58 -12.98
CA ALA A 550 -74.65 23.75 -13.08
C ALA A 550 -75.76 23.81 -11.99
N PRO A 551 -76.42 22.70 -11.56
CA PRO A 551 -77.35 22.74 -10.43
C PRO A 551 -76.60 23.16 -9.12
N ARG A 552 -75.40 22.64 -8.89
CA ARG A 552 -74.59 22.97 -7.70
C ARG A 552 -74.10 24.42 -7.70
N ALA A 553 -73.80 24.98 -8.86
CA ALA A 553 -73.54 26.41 -9.03
C ALA A 553 -74.75 27.26 -8.70
N ARG A 554 -75.93 26.88 -9.24
CA ARG A 554 -77.18 27.55 -8.98
C ARG A 554 -77.60 27.56 -7.52
N ASP A 555 -77.40 26.40 -6.82
CA ASP A 555 -77.70 26.29 -5.40
C ASP A 555 -76.79 27.20 -4.53
N LYS A 556 -75.60 27.56 -5.05
CA LYS A 556 -74.70 28.55 -4.46
C LYS A 556 -74.90 29.98 -4.93
N GLY A 557 -75.83 30.21 -5.85
CA GLY A 557 -76.08 31.54 -6.45
C GLY A 557 -74.98 31.98 -7.43
N LEU A 558 -74.27 31.01 -8.04
CA LEU A 558 -73.24 31.26 -9.02
C LEU A 558 -73.67 30.99 -10.43
N GLY A 559 -73.15 31.78 -11.41
CA GLY A 559 -73.32 31.50 -12.84
C GLY A 559 -72.49 30.27 -13.23
N PHE A 560 -72.99 29.47 -14.18
CA PHE A 560 -72.24 28.39 -14.81
C PHE A 560 -72.45 28.49 -16.33
N GLU A 561 -71.32 28.66 -17.06
CA GLU A 561 -71.34 28.78 -18.52
C GLU A 561 -70.54 27.65 -19.15
N LEU A 562 -71.06 27.05 -20.25
CA LEU A 562 -70.37 26.05 -21.06
C LEU A 562 -70.13 26.61 -22.44
N GLU A 563 -68.91 26.73 -22.86
CA GLU A 563 -68.50 27.28 -24.14
C GLU A 563 -67.73 26.25 -24.97
N PHE A 564 -68.08 26.18 -26.29
CA PHE A 564 -67.26 25.38 -27.24
C PHE A 564 -66.78 26.31 -28.36
N ALA A 565 -65.58 26.19 -28.77
CA ALA A 565 -65.02 26.89 -29.91
C ALA A 565 -65.72 26.41 -31.20
N ASP A 566 -66.01 27.31 -32.12
CA ASP A 566 -66.86 27.07 -33.33
C ASP A 566 -66.31 25.94 -34.24
N ASN A 567 -64.98 25.73 -34.27
CA ASN A 567 -64.32 24.75 -35.13
C ASN A 567 -63.76 23.51 -34.35
N LEU A 568 -64.32 23.25 -33.15
CA LEU A 568 -63.86 22.12 -32.35
C LEU A 568 -64.47 20.81 -32.88
N PRO A 569 -63.68 19.83 -33.32
CA PRO A 569 -64.14 18.51 -33.66
C PRO A 569 -64.78 17.81 -32.46
N ASP A 570 -65.91 17.16 -32.64
CA ASP A 570 -66.63 16.53 -31.53
C ASP A 570 -66.18 15.09 -31.24
N GLY A 571 -66.01 14.31 -32.30
CA GLY A 571 -65.63 12.91 -32.16
C GLY A 571 -64.08 12.72 -32.02
N VAL A 572 -63.59 12.21 -30.87
CA VAL A 572 -62.23 12.04 -30.60
C VAL A 572 -61.93 10.64 -30.00
N PHE A 573 -60.67 10.19 -30.08
CA PHE A 573 -60.23 8.94 -29.54
C PHE A 573 -59.20 9.21 -28.43
N GLY A 574 -59.44 8.64 -27.24
CA GLY A 574 -58.62 8.79 -26.03
C GLY A 574 -59.40 8.34 -24.79
N ASP A 575 -58.89 8.59 -23.60
CA ASP A 575 -59.56 8.26 -22.34
C ASP A 575 -60.44 9.43 -21.85
N GLY A 576 -61.67 9.44 -22.33
CA GLY A 576 -62.68 10.48 -21.98
C GLY A 576 -63.06 10.45 -20.49
N GLU A 577 -62.98 9.28 -19.83
CA GLU A 577 -63.35 9.15 -18.42
C GLU A 577 -62.25 9.83 -17.51
N LYS A 578 -60.98 9.59 -17.77
CA LYS A 578 -59.89 10.26 -17.03
C LYS A 578 -59.84 11.76 -17.33
N LEU A 579 -60.15 12.16 -18.57
CA LEU A 579 -60.31 13.59 -18.94
C LEU A 579 -61.40 14.22 -18.14
N GLU A 580 -62.64 13.62 -18.15
CA GLU A 580 -63.77 14.10 -17.40
C GLU A 580 -63.49 14.17 -15.89
N GLN A 581 -62.78 13.16 -15.33
CA GLN A 581 -62.42 13.13 -13.94
C GLN A 581 -61.41 14.26 -13.59
N SER A 582 -60.41 14.51 -14.44
CA SER A 582 -59.47 15.62 -14.26
C SER A 582 -60.21 16.98 -14.24
N ILE A 583 -61.10 17.22 -15.22
CA ILE A 583 -61.90 18.46 -15.32
C ILE A 583 -62.88 18.59 -14.13
N ALA A 584 -63.47 17.48 -13.69
CA ALA A 584 -64.41 17.48 -12.55
C ALA A 584 -63.73 17.93 -11.24
N HIS A 585 -62.48 17.54 -11.01
CA HIS A 585 -61.68 18.02 -9.86
C HIS A 585 -61.42 19.53 -9.94
N LEU A 586 -61.12 20.05 -11.13
CA LEU A 586 -60.97 21.51 -11.35
C LEU A 586 -62.25 22.27 -11.11
N LEU A 587 -63.37 21.74 -11.62
CA LEU A 587 -64.70 22.33 -11.39
C LEU A 587 -65.13 22.29 -9.93
N ASP A 588 -64.84 21.18 -9.22
CA ASP A 588 -65.08 21.09 -7.77
C ASP A 588 -64.34 22.21 -7.03
N ASN A 589 -63.03 22.44 -7.40
CA ASN A 589 -62.24 23.52 -6.83
C ASN A 589 -62.82 24.91 -7.21
N ALA A 590 -63.15 25.15 -8.46
CA ALA A 590 -63.74 26.41 -8.92
C ALA A 590 -65.00 26.77 -8.13
N LEU A 591 -65.98 25.84 -8.02
CA LEU A 591 -67.15 26.03 -7.22
C LEU A 591 -66.91 26.17 -5.72
N LYS A 592 -65.85 25.52 -5.20
CA LYS A 592 -65.47 25.58 -3.79
C LYS A 592 -65.00 26.98 -3.42
N PHE A 593 -64.11 27.55 -4.24
CA PHE A 593 -63.38 28.78 -3.95
C PHE A 593 -64.01 30.05 -4.51
N THR A 594 -65.12 29.91 -5.26
CA THR A 594 -65.96 31.04 -5.76
C THR A 594 -67.15 31.29 -4.83
N ALA A 595 -67.24 32.49 -4.24
CA ALA A 595 -68.29 32.90 -3.36
C ALA A 595 -69.34 33.77 -4.08
N ARG A 596 -68.96 34.51 -5.10
CA ARG A 596 -69.84 35.37 -5.95
C ARG A 596 -69.28 35.40 -7.37
N GLY A 597 -70.16 35.51 -8.37
CA GLY A 597 -69.81 35.54 -9.78
C GLY A 597 -70.10 34.22 -10.46
N GLY A 598 -69.15 33.60 -11.19
CA GLY A 598 -69.43 32.40 -11.97
C GLY A 598 -68.23 31.54 -12.27
N VAL A 599 -68.49 30.37 -12.86
CA VAL A 599 -67.53 29.43 -13.37
C VAL A 599 -67.81 29.18 -14.84
N THR A 600 -66.79 29.32 -15.69
CA THR A 600 -66.88 29.04 -17.13
C THR A 600 -66.07 27.81 -17.46
N LEU A 601 -66.68 26.82 -18.11
CA LEU A 601 -65.98 25.65 -18.66
C LEU A 601 -65.94 25.85 -20.20
N ARG A 602 -64.68 26.02 -20.69
CA ARG A 602 -64.46 26.31 -22.12
C ARG A 602 -63.65 25.17 -22.76
N PHE A 603 -64.21 24.65 -23.87
CA PHE A 603 -63.55 23.68 -24.73
C PHE A 603 -63.04 24.37 -25.99
N GLY A 604 -61.73 24.32 -26.20
CA GLY A 604 -61.03 24.84 -27.38
C GLY A 604 -60.01 23.89 -27.87
N GLY A 605 -59.38 24.23 -28.98
CA GLY A 605 -58.24 23.41 -29.47
C GLY A 605 -57.85 23.79 -30.90
N TYR A 606 -56.73 23.18 -31.31
CA TYR A 606 -56.21 23.35 -32.66
C TYR A 606 -55.58 22.05 -33.18
N LEU A 607 -55.60 21.91 -34.51
CA LEU A 607 -54.93 20.74 -35.15
C LEU A 607 -53.42 20.91 -35.17
N VAL A 608 -52.70 19.97 -34.57
CA VAL A 608 -51.24 19.97 -34.58
C VAL A 608 -50.70 19.35 -35.86
N VAL A 609 -51.31 18.25 -36.29
CA VAL A 609 -51.07 17.57 -37.57
C VAL A 609 -52.42 17.04 -38.09
N PRO A 610 -52.54 16.66 -39.35
CA PRO A 610 -53.75 16.04 -39.83
C PRO A 610 -54.17 14.87 -38.95
N ARG A 611 -55.39 14.92 -38.36
CA ARG A 611 -55.97 13.91 -37.46
C ARG A 611 -55.48 13.92 -36.00
N GLN A 612 -54.75 14.92 -35.52
CA GLN A 612 -54.41 15.10 -34.09
C GLN A 612 -54.88 16.46 -33.61
N LEU A 613 -55.77 16.45 -32.63
CA LEU A 613 -56.30 17.62 -31.94
C LEU A 613 -55.47 17.87 -30.68
N MET A 614 -54.92 19.06 -30.51
CA MET A 614 -54.55 19.59 -29.21
C MET A 614 -55.76 20.17 -28.57
N LEU A 615 -56.43 19.40 -27.73
CA LEU A 615 -57.52 19.85 -26.94
C LEU A 615 -57.06 20.73 -25.80
N GLN A 616 -57.70 21.88 -25.60
CA GLN A 616 -57.46 22.74 -24.44
C GLN A 616 -58.88 22.96 -23.74
N VAL A 617 -58.91 22.46 -22.49
CA VAL A 617 -60.09 22.67 -21.65
C VAL A 617 -59.72 23.64 -20.55
N GLU A 618 -60.40 24.76 -20.48
CA GLU A 618 -60.18 25.79 -19.48
C GLU A 618 -61.36 25.80 -18.48
N VAL A 619 -61.03 25.78 -17.21
CA VAL A 619 -61.89 26.00 -16.08
C VAL A 619 -61.55 27.37 -15.49
N ILE A 620 -62.46 28.36 -15.73
CA ILE A 620 -62.27 29.75 -15.33
C ILE A 620 -63.18 30.04 -14.17
N ASP A 621 -62.70 30.54 -13.07
CA ASP A 621 -63.50 30.96 -11.92
C ASP A 621 -63.25 32.44 -11.57
N THR A 622 -64.22 33.08 -10.96
CA THR A 622 -64.14 34.46 -10.43
C THR A 622 -63.95 34.48 -8.92
N GLY A 623 -63.22 33.45 -8.40
CA GLY A 623 -63.01 33.23 -6.96
C GLY A 623 -61.91 34.07 -6.35
N ILE A 624 -61.40 33.59 -5.24
CA ILE A 624 -60.33 34.28 -4.44
C ILE A 624 -59.00 34.42 -5.17
N GLY A 625 -58.70 33.52 -6.13
CA GLY A 625 -57.41 33.44 -6.75
C GLY A 625 -56.29 33.04 -5.75
N PHE A 626 -55.04 33.00 -6.22
CA PHE A 626 -53.85 32.72 -5.44
C PHE A 626 -52.64 33.51 -5.96
N SER A 627 -51.60 33.66 -5.11
CA SER A 627 -50.37 34.39 -5.46
C SER A 627 -49.31 33.48 -6.11
N ASP A 628 -48.32 34.09 -6.79
CA ASP A 628 -47.17 33.37 -7.36
C ASP A 628 -46.37 32.58 -6.29
N ALA A 629 -46.33 33.05 -5.04
CA ALA A 629 -45.72 32.36 -3.93
C ALA A 629 -46.46 31.06 -3.55
N ASP A 630 -47.78 31.05 -3.73
CA ASP A 630 -48.64 29.90 -3.45
C ASP A 630 -48.60 28.87 -4.58
N GLU A 631 -48.27 29.28 -5.79
CA GLU A 631 -48.21 28.45 -6.99
C GLU A 631 -47.25 27.26 -6.81
N ALA A 632 -46.07 27.47 -6.21
CA ALA A 632 -45.08 26.44 -5.96
C ALA A 632 -45.63 25.29 -5.08
N PHE A 633 -46.67 25.54 -4.29
CA PHE A 633 -47.21 24.58 -3.33
C PHE A 633 -48.56 23.93 -3.78
N LEU A 634 -49.17 24.44 -4.84
CA LEU A 634 -50.50 23.97 -5.29
C LEU A 634 -50.61 22.48 -5.59
N TYR A 635 -49.54 21.89 -6.09
CA TYR A 635 -49.50 20.48 -6.50
C TYR A 635 -48.88 19.56 -5.43
N HIS A 636 -48.42 20.14 -4.30
CA HIS A 636 -47.92 19.30 -3.19
C HIS A 636 -49.11 18.59 -2.53
N GLN A 637 -49.06 17.27 -2.54
CA GLN A 637 -50.10 16.42 -1.96
C GLN A 637 -50.22 16.72 -0.45
N PHE A 638 -51.49 16.84 0.03
CA PHE A 638 -51.82 17.07 1.44
C PHE A 638 -51.45 18.45 2.00
N ARG A 639 -51.05 19.40 1.15
CA ARG A 639 -50.77 20.77 1.56
C ARG A 639 -51.87 21.70 1.08
N GLN A 640 -52.27 22.61 1.93
CA GLN A 640 -53.26 23.68 1.61
C GLN A 640 -52.57 25.03 1.81
N VAL A 641 -52.85 25.98 0.95
CA VAL A 641 -52.20 27.28 0.89
C VAL A 641 -52.43 28.15 2.14
N ASP A 642 -53.53 27.97 2.86
CA ASP A 642 -53.86 28.79 4.04
C ASP A 642 -54.57 27.99 5.13
N GLY A 643 -53.94 27.86 6.33
CA GLY A 643 -54.52 27.23 7.52
C GLY A 643 -55.75 27.98 8.10
N SER A 644 -55.99 29.23 7.72
CA SER A 644 -57.16 30.01 8.16
C SER A 644 -58.41 29.67 7.35
N MET A 645 -58.27 29.25 6.07
CA MET A 645 -59.34 28.85 5.18
C MET A 645 -59.80 27.39 5.38
N THR A 646 -59.01 26.56 6.03
CA THR A 646 -59.34 25.13 6.30
C THR A 646 -60.58 24.94 7.13
N ARG A 647 -60.92 25.88 8.02
CA ARG A 647 -62.13 25.86 8.82
C ARG A 647 -63.43 26.12 8.02
N ARG A 648 -63.36 26.78 6.82
CA ARG A 648 -64.53 27.09 5.98
C ARG A 648 -64.74 26.13 4.82
N TYR A 649 -63.65 25.52 4.28
CA TYR A 649 -63.64 24.73 3.06
C TYR A 649 -62.82 23.46 3.13
N GLY A 650 -63.12 22.53 4.07
CA GLY A 650 -62.38 21.26 4.29
C GLY A 650 -62.05 20.46 3.02
N GLY A 651 -61.04 19.55 3.13
CA GLY A 651 -60.65 18.61 2.07
C GLY A 651 -59.18 18.21 2.14
N LEU A 652 -58.82 17.07 1.57
CA LEU A 652 -57.46 16.47 1.65
C LEU A 652 -56.33 17.21 0.89
N GLY A 653 -56.62 18.23 0.09
CA GLY A 653 -55.63 18.89 -0.75
C GLY A 653 -55.04 18.00 -1.86
N ILE A 654 -55.76 16.96 -2.30
CA ILE A 654 -55.28 15.99 -3.32
C ILE A 654 -55.92 16.22 -4.71
N GLY A 655 -57.00 17.01 -4.81
CA GLY A 655 -57.74 17.16 -6.07
C GLY A 655 -56.90 17.69 -7.22
N LEU A 656 -56.11 18.74 -6.97
CA LEU A 656 -55.23 19.32 -7.99
C LEU A 656 -54.09 18.38 -8.39
N ALA A 657 -53.52 17.67 -7.42
CA ALA A 657 -52.48 16.66 -7.67
C ALA A 657 -53.04 15.51 -8.52
N ILE A 658 -54.27 15.09 -8.25
CA ILE A 658 -54.96 14.06 -9.08
C ILE A 658 -55.24 14.61 -10.49
N SER A 659 -55.75 15.84 -10.64
CA SER A 659 -55.99 16.44 -11.97
C SER A 659 -54.69 16.50 -12.78
N ARG A 660 -53.61 16.94 -12.18
CA ARG A 660 -52.30 16.99 -12.83
C ARG A 660 -51.82 15.60 -13.25
N GLY A 661 -51.84 14.62 -12.34
CA GLY A 661 -51.39 13.27 -12.63
C GLY A 661 -52.26 12.55 -13.66
N LEU A 662 -53.60 12.73 -13.64
CA LEU A 662 -54.49 12.22 -14.69
C LEU A 662 -54.16 12.85 -16.04
N THR A 663 -53.92 14.16 -16.08
CA THR A 663 -53.55 14.87 -17.30
C THR A 663 -52.18 14.38 -17.84
N GLU A 664 -51.20 14.15 -16.96
CA GLU A 664 -49.89 13.56 -17.33
C GLU A 664 -50.02 12.12 -17.86
N VAL A 665 -50.91 11.29 -17.29
CA VAL A 665 -51.23 9.93 -17.79
C VAL A 665 -51.85 9.99 -19.19
N LEU A 666 -52.65 11.01 -19.47
CA LEU A 666 -53.19 11.26 -20.80
C LEU A 666 -52.18 11.85 -21.79
N GLY A 667 -50.89 11.99 -21.37
CA GLY A 667 -49.82 12.58 -22.19
C GLY A 667 -49.98 14.09 -22.40
N GLY A 668 -50.71 14.77 -21.49
CA GLY A 668 -50.99 16.19 -21.51
C GLY A 668 -50.29 16.99 -20.43
N GLN A 669 -50.67 18.26 -20.30
CA GLN A 669 -50.13 19.21 -19.32
C GLN A 669 -51.28 20.01 -18.70
N LEU A 670 -51.18 20.29 -17.40
CA LEU A 670 -52.07 21.16 -16.64
C LEU A 670 -51.34 22.46 -16.31
N ASP A 671 -51.81 23.56 -16.89
CA ASP A 671 -51.32 24.93 -16.66
C ASP A 671 -52.32 25.72 -15.82
N GLN A 672 -51.83 26.74 -15.11
CA GLN A 672 -52.66 27.62 -14.31
C GLN A 672 -52.28 29.11 -14.50
N GLN A 673 -53.25 29.96 -14.36
CA GLN A 673 -53.07 31.41 -14.25
C GLN A 673 -54.05 31.94 -13.20
N SER A 674 -53.56 32.71 -12.25
CA SER A 674 -54.42 33.28 -11.19
C SER A 674 -53.91 34.64 -10.74
N ARG A 675 -54.86 35.43 -10.22
CA ARG A 675 -54.53 36.68 -9.53
C ARG A 675 -55.42 36.81 -8.29
N PRO A 676 -54.84 37.13 -7.13
CA PRO A 676 -55.57 37.31 -5.90
C PRO A 676 -56.78 38.28 -6.09
N GLY A 677 -57.95 37.83 -5.71
CA GLY A 677 -59.19 38.59 -5.81
C GLY A 677 -59.86 38.69 -7.22
N LEU A 678 -59.21 38.14 -8.25
CA LEU A 678 -59.71 38.18 -9.62
C LEU A 678 -60.12 36.80 -10.17
N GLY A 679 -59.83 35.72 -9.44
CA GLY A 679 -60.10 34.34 -9.81
C GLY A 679 -58.95 33.61 -10.43
N SER A 680 -59.20 32.38 -10.91
CA SER A 680 -58.20 31.47 -11.50
C SER A 680 -58.71 30.90 -12.84
N CYS A 681 -57.71 30.55 -13.67
CA CYS A 681 -57.91 29.78 -14.90
C CYS A 681 -57.00 28.58 -14.88
N PHE A 682 -57.55 27.36 -14.85
CA PHE A 682 -56.82 26.10 -14.99
C PHE A 682 -57.07 25.57 -16.41
N ARG A 683 -56.00 25.27 -17.13
CA ARG A 683 -56.01 24.78 -18.50
C ARG A 683 -55.44 23.38 -18.59
N VAL A 684 -56.27 22.41 -18.99
CA VAL A 684 -55.85 21.04 -19.33
C VAL A 684 -55.57 20.99 -20.82
N SER A 685 -54.37 20.66 -21.20
CA SER A 685 -53.92 20.49 -22.60
C SER A 685 -53.60 19.03 -22.86
N VAL A 686 -54.37 18.34 -23.74
CA VAL A 686 -54.14 16.92 -24.08
C VAL A 686 -54.18 16.71 -25.58
N ARG A 687 -53.41 15.76 -26.07
CA ARG A 687 -53.44 15.37 -27.48
C ARG A 687 -54.42 14.21 -27.67
N LEU A 688 -55.38 14.38 -28.56
CA LEU A 688 -56.40 13.38 -28.89
C LEU A 688 -56.34 13.08 -30.39
N ALA A 689 -56.56 11.83 -30.78
CA ALA A 689 -56.75 11.49 -32.18
C ALA A 689 -58.17 11.77 -32.63
N LEU A 690 -58.35 12.26 -33.87
CA LEU A 690 -59.68 12.46 -34.46
C LEU A 690 -60.22 11.14 -35.00
N LEU A 691 -61.58 10.93 -34.85
CA LEU A 691 -62.23 9.81 -35.47
C LEU A 691 -62.33 10.03 -36.99
N ASP A 692 -62.23 8.94 -37.78
CA ASP A 692 -62.48 8.98 -39.23
C ASP A 692 -63.94 9.28 -39.52
N GLY A 693 -64.28 9.76 -40.74
CA GLY A 693 -65.63 10.09 -41.14
C GLY A 693 -66.61 8.93 -41.02
N ASN A 694 -66.16 7.69 -40.71
CA ASN A 694 -67.00 6.54 -40.37
C ASN A 694 -67.06 6.23 -38.87
N GLY A 695 -66.57 7.14 -38.01
CA GLY A 695 -66.57 6.95 -36.56
C GLY A 695 -65.58 5.89 -36.02
N GLN A 696 -64.62 5.45 -36.84
CA GLN A 696 -63.59 4.44 -36.39
C GLN A 696 -62.32 5.14 -35.93
N ALA A 697 -61.69 4.54 -34.92
CA ALA A 697 -60.39 4.94 -34.47
C ALA A 697 -59.36 4.82 -35.61
N PRO A 698 -58.34 5.72 -35.69
CA PRO A 698 -57.24 5.57 -36.63
C PRO A 698 -56.59 4.23 -36.40
N GLY A 699 -56.51 3.40 -37.48
CA GLY A 699 -55.96 2.04 -37.36
C GLY A 699 -54.66 2.03 -36.62
N THR A 700 -54.56 1.15 -35.63
CA THR A 700 -53.31 0.85 -34.91
C THR A 700 -52.33 0.21 -35.90
N ALA A 701 -51.59 1.03 -36.65
CA ALA A 701 -50.35 0.60 -37.28
C ALA A 701 -49.43 0.14 -36.17
N SER A 702 -49.19 -1.16 -36.10
CA SER A 702 -48.30 -1.80 -35.16
C SER A 702 -46.93 -1.13 -35.17
N GLY A 703 -46.51 -0.65 -34.01
CA GLY A 703 -45.11 -0.46 -33.68
C GLY A 703 -44.43 0.81 -34.20
N ASP A 704 -44.73 1.97 -33.60
CA ASP A 704 -43.65 2.93 -33.30
C ASP A 704 -44.15 3.89 -32.20
N ARG A 705 -43.90 3.50 -30.95
CA ARG A 705 -44.08 4.41 -29.83
C ARG A 705 -42.93 5.40 -29.87
N LEU A 706 -43.12 6.56 -30.41
CA LEU A 706 -42.24 7.71 -30.24
C LEU A 706 -42.14 8.06 -28.74
N SER A 707 -41.20 7.43 -28.06
CA SER A 707 -40.67 7.90 -26.79
C SER A 707 -39.77 9.10 -27.07
N GLY A 708 -40.32 10.22 -27.50
CA GLY A 708 -39.60 11.47 -27.57
C GLY A 708 -39.46 12.05 -26.16
N LYS A 709 -38.34 11.82 -25.50
CA LYS A 709 -37.91 12.67 -24.40
C LYS A 709 -37.78 14.08 -24.94
N ILE A 710 -38.64 14.99 -24.46
CA ILE A 710 -38.39 16.42 -24.59
C ILE A 710 -37.34 16.79 -23.54
N ALA A 711 -36.21 17.30 -24.01
CA ALA A 711 -35.14 17.84 -23.18
C ALA A 711 -35.57 19.09 -22.40
#